data_4ffa775a043d15c7464d3ea82e2948b1
#
_entry.id   4ffa775a043d15c7464d3ea82e2948b1
#
_cell.length_a   1.000
_cell.length_b   1.000
_cell.length_c   1.000
_cell.angle_alpha   90.00
_cell.angle_beta   90.00
_cell.angle_gamma   90.00
#
_symmetry.space_group_name_H-M   'P 1'
#
loop_
_entity.id
_entity.type
_entity.pdbx_description
1 polymer ?
#
loop_
_entity_poly.entity_id
_entity_poly.type
_entity_poly.pdbx_seq_one_letter_code
_entity_poly.pdbx_strand_id
1 'polypeptide(L)'
;MSKLTSRSRLVAAVSPLAFGIALCAGSSAAWAQDATTDPNAAAAQAAAAAAQDAAAAAQDAAATAQDQAAQTAPKPDEGAIVVTGFRAALQSATNTKKRIDQVVEAVNAEDIGKLPDNSIAESIARLPGLAAQRAQGRANIISIRGFGPDFSVTTLNGREQTTTNDSRAVEFDQFPSEVINQVLVYKSPAADLVPQGLVGTIDLRTIRPLDAGERIIAVGARGTYLDQDLMPDSKNKGWRAFATYVDQFADNNIGVALSAAYTNEPYQTTDWQAWDYSPLTGAPDSPFKINGNKMWYEASQLKRLGLNGTVQARLSDSVAMTWDAFYSKFKDHVDQRGVEWPGNNLVPGDVENGLVRNGTFNNIVPIIESYTNDRDADLYSIGWNTKFDGHNGWKGMADLSWSRTDRIDDNLQTTAGTGFNHTGASDTISFDWTNQGPEFSTSGLIDYSDPNQVVLTDTQGWGWTRVQAGYDNIRKTRDDIKQARAEIERELDGFLSSVKVGVNYTDRSKRLTATEYFLEPGGVGTCTTPSGNVVNTPCEVAIPDNAIVGSVDFFRGFGPLIMYDPRGLLGDGVLIRELNSGQRERKSYHVSEKVLTPYLMATLHGSLGSSDLTGNVGVQAVHTDQASSGLTFPSGGGAQNVTVGIKYWDILPSLNLSLRTPADFVVRLALAEEMMRPRMPDLSTVIDYGTNPSDNFVIYGSGGNPFLKPYKAKAIDFNVEKYFGSKGYIALQTFYKHLDRYIVNGVIPFDYSSFPIDNLSPPPPGPQGFLTTQANRKGGKLYGFELAGTLPFDVFTPALGGFGLTGGASYTKTKVRDFNGAPSVIPGYSRWVANLTAFYENHGFNARGSMRYRSSFLGDFRAFDGQPQRQTVLAETVFDAQIGYDFQDTSSLRGLSVYLQGQNLTNERLATVQDNASTDQTPYQMSQKYGRRFVARFT
;
A
#
# COMPACT_ATOMS: atom_id res chain seq x y z
N MET A 1 -16.30 -54.55 4.34
CA MET A 1 -17.30 -54.87 5.39
C MET A 1 -17.74 -53.56 5.97
N SER A 2 -18.88 -53.08 5.51
CA SER A 2 -20.23 -52.96 6.12
C SER A 2 -20.22 -51.97 7.30
N LYS A 3 -21.06 -50.97 7.41
CA LYS A 3 -22.42 -50.55 6.97
C LYS A 3 -22.59 -49.13 7.43
N LEU A 4 -23.10 -48.18 6.64
CA LEU A 4 -24.48 -47.71 6.53
C LEU A 4 -25.08 -47.13 7.82
N THR A 5 -25.43 -45.82 7.82
CA THR A 5 -26.79 -45.27 7.81
C THR A 5 -26.67 -43.78 8.00
N SER A 6 -27.17 -42.93 7.21
CA SER A 6 -28.42 -42.43 6.61
C SER A 6 -29.08 -41.30 7.37
N ARG A 7 -29.45 -40.25 6.58
CA ARG A 7 -30.51 -39.23 6.74
C ARG A 7 -30.25 -38.06 7.69
N SER A 8 -30.56 -36.81 7.34
CA SER A 8 -31.74 -36.36 6.61
C SER A 8 -31.52 -35.00 5.95
N ARG A 9 -32.13 -34.81 4.80
CA ARG A 9 -32.27 -33.54 4.08
C ARG A 9 -33.32 -32.65 4.81
N LEU A 10 -33.02 -31.37 4.95
CA LEU A 10 -34.07 -30.34 5.01
C LEU A 10 -33.77 -29.32 3.90
N VAL A 11 -34.62 -29.39 2.88
CA VAL A 11 -34.76 -28.41 1.82
C VAL A 11 -35.75 -27.35 2.35
N ALA A 12 -35.29 -26.13 2.46
CA ALA A 12 -36.20 -24.97 2.58
C ALA A 12 -36.05 -24.15 1.30
N ALA A 13 -37.09 -24.27 0.48
CA ALA A 13 -37.33 -23.43 -0.68
C ALA A 13 -37.71 -22.01 -0.21
N VAL A 14 -37.03 -21.02 -0.72
CA VAL A 14 -37.52 -19.64 -0.69
C VAL A 14 -37.79 -19.20 -2.13
N SER A 15 -39.04 -19.00 -2.42
CA SER A 15 -39.57 -18.48 -3.68
C SER A 15 -39.16 -17.02 -3.90
N PRO A 16 -38.94 -16.58 -5.15
CA PRO A 16 -38.70 -15.20 -5.48
C PRO A 16 -40.00 -14.39 -5.48
N LEU A 17 -40.04 -13.32 -4.69
CA LEU A 17 -41.05 -12.27 -4.83
C LEU A 17 -40.72 -11.41 -6.04
N ALA A 18 -41.54 -11.53 -7.07
CA ALA A 18 -41.60 -10.61 -8.19
C ALA A 18 -42.30 -9.32 -7.77
N PHE A 19 -41.62 -8.18 -7.86
CA PHE A 19 -42.25 -6.87 -7.82
C PHE A 19 -42.65 -6.47 -9.24
N GLY A 20 -43.96 -6.60 -9.53
CA GLY A 20 -44.61 -6.07 -10.73
C GLY A 20 -44.89 -4.57 -10.55
N ILE A 21 -44.39 -3.77 -11.44
CA ILE A 21 -44.79 -2.37 -11.60
C ILE A 21 -46.05 -2.38 -12.47
N ALA A 22 -47.18 -2.00 -11.89
CA ALA A 22 -48.41 -1.74 -12.64
C ALA A 22 -48.53 -0.23 -12.88
N LEU A 23 -48.39 0.17 -14.13
CA LEU A 23 -48.94 1.43 -14.64
C LEU A 23 -50.45 1.30 -14.78
N CYS A 24 -51.20 2.18 -14.15
CA CYS A 24 -52.60 2.42 -14.51
C CYS A 24 -52.80 3.86 -14.94
N ALA A 25 -52.91 4.05 -16.24
CA ALA A 25 -53.63 5.18 -16.80
C ALA A 25 -55.08 4.77 -16.95
N GLY A 26 -55.99 5.59 -16.48
CA GLY A 26 -57.43 5.31 -16.59
C GLY A 26 -58.26 6.58 -16.68
N SER A 27 -58.83 6.79 -17.80
CA SER A 27 -59.65 7.89 -18.26
C SER A 27 -60.95 8.12 -17.52
N SER A 28 -61.39 9.39 -17.57
CA SER A 28 -62.70 9.98 -17.29
C SER A 28 -63.92 9.28 -17.80
N ALA A 29 -65.02 9.38 -17.06
CA ALA A 29 -66.36 9.54 -17.62
C ALA A 29 -67.20 10.31 -16.64
N ALA A 30 -67.83 11.36 -17.19
CA ALA A 30 -68.84 12.21 -16.57
C ALA A 30 -70.21 11.56 -16.54
N TRP A 31 -71.07 11.87 -15.51
CA TRP A 31 -72.48 11.94 -15.61
C TRP A 31 -72.96 13.09 -14.74
N ALA A 32 -73.76 14.01 -15.36
CA ALA A 32 -74.45 15.08 -14.73
C ALA A 32 -75.85 14.58 -14.34
N GLN A 33 -76.42 15.10 -13.21
CA GLN A 33 -77.80 15.52 -13.15
C GLN A 33 -78.14 16.31 -11.88
N ASP A 34 -78.61 17.51 -12.09
CA ASP A 34 -79.70 18.33 -11.61
C ASP A 34 -79.89 18.70 -10.16
N ALA A 35 -80.05 19.96 -10.10
CA ALA A 35 -80.30 21.01 -9.14
C ALA A 35 -81.43 20.76 -8.10
N THR A 36 -81.12 21.21 -6.86
CA THR A 36 -82.10 22.03 -6.11
C THR A 36 -81.35 23.03 -5.26
N THR A 37 -81.79 24.27 -5.32
CA THR A 37 -81.32 25.47 -4.67
C THR A 37 -81.60 25.45 -3.17
N ASP A 38 -80.52 25.51 -2.35
CA ASP A 38 -80.51 25.79 -0.92
C ASP A 38 -79.75 27.06 -0.64
N PRO A 39 -80.25 28.11 0.00
CA PRO A 39 -79.61 29.38 0.26
C PRO A 39 -78.45 29.29 1.25
N ASN A 40 -78.25 28.14 1.91
CA ASN A 40 -77.04 27.91 2.73
C ASN A 40 -75.79 27.48 1.94
N ALA A 41 -75.96 27.15 0.65
CA ALA A 41 -74.82 26.71 -0.20
C ALA A 41 -73.94 27.89 -0.60
N ALA A 42 -74.50 29.09 -0.71
CA ALA A 42 -73.69 30.30 -1.03
C ALA A 42 -72.77 30.76 0.11
N ALA A 43 -73.17 30.59 1.37
CA ALA A 43 -72.39 30.90 2.54
C ALA A 43 -71.28 29.84 2.74
N ALA A 44 -71.58 28.60 2.42
CA ALA A 44 -70.56 27.51 2.50
C ALA A 44 -69.54 27.62 1.36
N GLN A 45 -69.93 28.05 0.16
CA GLN A 45 -69.00 28.33 -0.94
C GLN A 45 -68.10 29.54 -0.66
N ALA A 46 -68.64 30.61 -0.07
CA ALA A 46 -67.85 31.79 0.33
C ALA A 46 -66.86 31.45 1.45
N ALA A 47 -67.23 30.56 2.39
CA ALA A 47 -66.33 30.07 3.45
C ALA A 47 -65.26 29.12 2.88
N ALA A 48 -65.65 28.30 1.89
CA ALA A 48 -64.68 27.41 1.20
C ALA A 48 -63.70 28.18 0.32
N ALA A 49 -64.17 29.23 -0.37
CA ALA A 49 -63.31 30.13 -1.14
C ALA A 49 -62.32 30.90 -0.23
N ALA A 50 -62.80 31.43 0.91
CA ALA A 50 -61.92 32.08 1.89
C ALA A 50 -60.91 31.13 2.55
N ALA A 51 -61.28 29.87 2.73
CA ALA A 51 -60.41 28.83 3.23
C ALA A 51 -59.34 28.42 2.17
N GLN A 52 -59.74 28.41 0.87
CA GLN A 52 -58.80 28.18 -0.23
C GLN A 52 -57.81 29.34 -0.41
N ASP A 53 -58.29 30.58 -0.32
CA ASP A 53 -57.39 31.75 -0.38
C ASP A 53 -56.43 31.84 0.83
N ALA A 54 -56.88 31.46 2.03
CA ALA A 54 -56.03 31.36 3.19
C ALA A 54 -55.03 30.21 3.08
N ALA A 55 -55.41 29.08 2.46
CA ALA A 55 -54.50 27.96 2.19
C ALA A 55 -53.49 28.30 1.09
N ALA A 56 -53.88 29.05 0.04
CA ALA A 56 -52.97 29.56 -0.98
C ALA A 56 -51.98 30.58 -0.41
N ALA A 57 -52.44 31.52 0.45
CA ALA A 57 -51.56 32.45 1.12
C ALA A 57 -50.63 31.78 2.11
N ALA A 58 -51.07 30.69 2.77
CA ALA A 58 -50.19 29.90 3.63
C ALA A 58 -49.17 29.06 2.83
N GLN A 59 -49.52 28.59 1.63
CA GLN A 59 -48.59 27.94 0.71
C GLN A 59 -47.57 28.90 0.13
N ASP A 60 -47.95 30.13 -0.25
CA ASP A 60 -47.05 31.18 -0.71
C ASP A 60 -46.12 31.67 0.42
N ALA A 61 -46.62 31.78 1.64
CA ALA A 61 -45.76 32.09 2.80
C ALA A 61 -44.79 30.96 3.15
N ALA A 62 -45.23 29.69 2.97
CA ALA A 62 -44.36 28.52 3.15
C ALA A 62 -43.31 28.43 2.03
N ALA A 63 -43.69 28.72 0.77
CA ALA A 63 -42.78 28.77 -0.35
C ALA A 63 -41.76 29.90 -0.18
N THR A 64 -42.20 31.10 0.28
CA THR A 64 -41.30 32.22 0.55
C THR A 64 -40.36 31.95 1.73
N ALA A 65 -40.83 31.23 2.76
CA ALA A 65 -40.01 30.80 3.89
C ALA A 65 -39.04 29.67 3.47
N GLN A 66 -39.41 28.78 2.55
CA GLN A 66 -38.54 27.78 1.96
C GLN A 66 -37.46 28.44 1.06
N ASP A 67 -37.85 29.44 0.25
CA ASP A 67 -36.89 30.19 -0.56
C ASP A 67 -35.93 31.00 0.30
N GLN A 68 -36.38 31.62 1.40
CA GLN A 68 -35.48 32.28 2.35
C GLN A 68 -34.62 31.31 3.11
N ALA A 69 -35.13 30.11 3.46
CA ALA A 69 -34.33 29.05 4.07
C ALA A 69 -33.34 28.44 3.06
N ALA A 70 -33.68 28.34 1.78
CA ALA A 70 -32.77 27.91 0.72
C ALA A 70 -31.68 28.95 0.40
N GLN A 71 -32.00 30.26 0.54
CA GLN A 71 -31.00 31.34 0.38
C GLN A 71 -30.10 31.53 1.61
N THR A 72 -30.52 31.06 2.80
CA THR A 72 -29.73 31.05 4.03
C THR A 72 -29.11 29.70 4.35
N ALA A 73 -29.43 28.64 3.62
CA ALA A 73 -28.68 27.42 3.69
C ALA A 73 -27.27 27.66 3.13
N PRO A 74 -26.19 27.37 3.87
CA PRO A 74 -24.87 27.51 3.34
C PRO A 74 -24.77 26.63 2.09
N LYS A 75 -24.35 27.18 0.94
CA LYS A 75 -23.96 26.42 -0.24
C LYS A 75 -23.07 25.28 0.21
N PRO A 76 -23.19 24.07 -0.36
CA PRO A 76 -22.26 23.00 -0.02
C PRO A 76 -20.85 23.48 -0.38
N ASP A 77 -20.11 23.90 0.65
CA ASP A 77 -18.68 24.17 0.53
C ASP A 77 -18.00 22.86 0.19
N GLU A 78 -17.48 22.74 -1.03
CA GLU A 78 -16.41 21.80 -1.35
C GLU A 78 -15.10 22.23 -0.67
N GLY A 79 -15.15 23.17 0.26
CA GLY A 79 -14.04 23.78 0.95
C GLY A 79 -13.35 22.84 1.91
N ALA A 80 -12.04 22.75 1.81
CA ALA A 80 -11.19 22.16 2.81
C ALA A 80 -11.33 22.97 4.12
N ILE A 81 -12.05 22.42 5.09
CA ILE A 81 -12.23 23.06 6.40
C ILE A 81 -10.90 23.02 7.15
N VAL A 82 -10.39 24.18 7.52
CA VAL A 82 -9.30 24.27 8.50
C VAL A 82 -9.86 23.84 9.86
N VAL A 83 -9.43 22.68 10.34
CA VAL A 83 -9.97 22.05 11.53
C VAL A 83 -8.92 22.08 12.63
N THR A 84 -9.26 22.63 13.79
CA THR A 84 -8.37 22.65 14.96
C THR A 84 -8.70 21.54 15.93
N GLY A 85 -7.72 20.68 16.28
CA GLY A 85 -7.84 19.58 17.22
C GLY A 85 -8.37 18.28 16.64
N PHE A 86 -8.07 17.16 17.31
CA PHE A 86 -8.40 15.80 16.89
C PHE A 86 -9.89 15.57 16.76
N ARG A 87 -10.64 16.07 17.73
CA ARG A 87 -12.09 15.92 17.77
C ARG A 87 -12.81 16.65 16.62
N ALA A 88 -12.35 17.84 16.29
CA ALA A 88 -12.88 18.61 15.17
C ALA A 88 -12.52 17.94 13.82
N ALA A 89 -11.31 17.38 13.68
CA ALA A 89 -10.92 16.58 12.52
C ALA A 89 -11.80 15.35 12.32
N LEU A 90 -12.13 14.63 13.39
CA LEU A 90 -13.06 13.49 13.35
C LEU A 90 -14.48 13.91 12.93
N GLN A 91 -14.96 15.07 13.40
CA GLN A 91 -16.27 15.61 12.99
C GLN A 91 -16.29 15.99 11.51
N SER A 92 -15.24 16.65 11.03
CA SER A 92 -15.09 16.99 9.61
C SER A 92 -15.03 15.74 8.73
N ALA A 93 -14.26 14.73 9.12
CA ALA A 93 -14.21 13.43 8.42
C ALA A 93 -15.59 12.73 8.41
N THR A 94 -16.31 12.76 9.53
CA THR A 94 -17.67 12.22 9.65
C THR A 94 -18.64 12.94 8.70
N ASN A 95 -18.60 14.26 8.62
CA ASN A 95 -19.42 15.05 7.71
C ASN A 95 -19.06 14.78 6.24
N THR A 96 -17.78 14.66 5.91
CA THR A 96 -17.33 14.28 4.56
C THR A 96 -17.89 12.91 4.17
N LYS A 97 -17.77 11.90 5.04
CA LYS A 97 -18.32 10.57 4.82
C LYS A 97 -19.85 10.60 4.62
N LYS A 98 -20.58 11.38 5.43
CA LYS A 98 -22.05 11.49 5.37
C LYS A 98 -22.53 12.03 4.02
N ARG A 99 -21.79 12.96 3.39
CA ARG A 99 -22.21 13.66 2.15
C ARG A 99 -21.95 12.84 0.88
N ILE A 100 -20.90 12.04 0.84
CA ILE A 100 -20.49 11.26 -0.36
C ILE A 100 -21.40 10.06 -0.52
N ASP A 101 -21.84 9.77 -1.76
CA ASP A 101 -22.73 8.65 -2.05
C ASP A 101 -22.00 7.30 -2.12
N GLN A 102 -20.74 7.29 -2.54
CA GLN A 102 -19.90 6.10 -2.53
C GLN A 102 -19.61 5.64 -1.09
N VAL A 103 -19.26 4.38 -0.94
CA VAL A 103 -18.69 3.87 0.31
C VAL A 103 -17.28 4.43 0.46
N VAL A 104 -17.09 5.35 1.42
CA VAL A 104 -15.84 6.09 1.61
C VAL A 104 -15.45 6.16 3.09
N GLU A 105 -14.13 6.20 3.34
CA GLU A 105 -13.55 6.60 4.61
C GLU A 105 -12.74 7.89 4.42
N ALA A 106 -12.70 8.74 5.43
CA ALA A 106 -11.99 10.02 5.37
C ALA A 106 -11.10 10.23 6.59
N VAL A 107 -9.93 10.83 6.37
CA VAL A 107 -9.06 11.41 7.40
C VAL A 107 -8.81 12.85 7.00
N ASN A 108 -9.08 13.79 7.92
CA ASN A 108 -8.76 15.19 7.75
C ASN A 108 -7.59 15.55 8.68
N ALA A 109 -6.75 16.51 8.29
CA ALA A 109 -5.70 17.02 9.15
C ALA A 109 -6.31 17.71 10.38
N GLU A 110 -5.72 17.50 11.55
CA GLU A 110 -6.15 18.11 12.82
C GLU A 110 -5.91 19.63 12.81
N ASP A 111 -4.86 20.01 12.11
CA ASP A 111 -4.45 21.36 11.73
C ASP A 111 -3.63 21.24 10.47
N ILE A 112 -3.42 22.33 9.74
CA ILE A 112 -2.55 22.33 8.57
C ILE A 112 -1.15 21.83 8.97
N GLY A 113 -0.75 20.70 8.37
CA GLY A 113 0.52 20.03 8.70
C GLY A 113 0.51 19.13 9.93
N LYS A 114 -0.64 18.87 10.55
CA LYS A 114 -0.76 18.07 11.78
C LYS A 114 -1.56 16.77 11.59
N LEU A 115 -1.26 15.94 10.60
CA LEU A 115 -1.75 14.57 10.69
C LEU A 115 -1.22 13.94 12.00
N PRO A 116 -2.06 13.16 12.71
CA PRO A 116 -1.75 12.69 14.06
C PRO A 116 -0.54 11.76 14.14
N ASP A 117 -0.03 11.30 13.01
CA ASP A 117 0.97 10.24 12.92
C ASP A 117 2.26 10.68 12.24
N ASN A 118 3.30 9.84 12.37
CA ASN A 118 4.60 10.11 11.76
C ASN A 118 4.60 9.95 10.24
N SER A 119 3.66 9.18 9.71
CA SER A 119 3.48 8.98 8.27
C SER A 119 2.01 8.97 7.89
N ILE A 120 1.71 9.31 6.64
CA ILE A 120 0.37 9.21 6.07
C ILE A 120 -0.15 7.76 6.18
N ALA A 121 0.72 6.76 5.99
CA ALA A 121 0.35 5.36 6.11
C ALA A 121 -0.16 5.01 7.53
N GLU A 122 0.45 5.54 8.58
CA GLU A 122 -0.02 5.33 9.95
C GLU A 122 -1.40 5.97 10.20
N SER A 123 -1.61 7.18 9.68
CA SER A 123 -2.91 7.86 9.78
C SER A 123 -4.01 7.10 9.06
N ILE A 124 -3.74 6.65 7.83
CA ILE A 124 -4.70 5.85 7.03
C ILE A 124 -4.98 4.49 7.69
N ALA A 125 -3.98 3.86 8.31
CA ALA A 125 -4.15 2.57 8.98
C ALA A 125 -5.07 2.62 10.21
N ARG A 126 -5.46 3.81 10.69
CA ARG A 126 -6.49 3.98 11.73
C ARG A 126 -7.90 3.92 11.18
N LEU A 127 -8.09 3.99 9.86
CA LEU A 127 -9.39 3.84 9.25
C LEU A 127 -9.84 2.37 9.25
N PRO A 128 -11.15 2.11 9.36
CA PRO A 128 -11.71 0.76 9.32
C PRO A 128 -11.35 0.01 8.04
N GLY A 129 -10.92 -1.24 8.20
CA GLY A 129 -10.57 -2.10 7.07
C GLY A 129 -9.23 -1.79 6.40
N LEU A 130 -8.42 -0.88 6.97
CA LEU A 130 -7.11 -0.54 6.47
C LEU A 130 -6.00 -0.97 7.45
N ALA A 131 -4.86 -1.40 6.91
CA ALA A 131 -3.68 -1.73 7.69
C ALA A 131 -2.42 -1.26 6.97
N ALA A 132 -1.46 -0.76 7.72
CA ALA A 132 -0.13 -0.47 7.18
C ALA A 132 0.73 -1.75 7.15
N GLN A 133 1.52 -1.89 6.10
CA GLN A 133 2.64 -2.82 6.08
C GLN A 133 3.91 -2.05 6.43
N ARG A 134 4.81 -2.72 7.15
CA ARG A 134 6.03 -2.11 7.64
C ARG A 134 7.24 -2.68 6.92
N ALA A 135 8.17 -1.81 6.56
CA ALA A 135 9.53 -2.14 6.16
C ALA A 135 10.47 -1.51 7.17
N GLN A 136 11.36 -2.29 7.80
CA GLN A 136 12.31 -1.81 8.79
C GLN A 136 11.64 -1.02 9.95
N GLY A 137 10.46 -1.49 10.42
CA GLY A 137 9.66 -0.80 11.44
C GLY A 137 8.90 0.43 10.96
N ARG A 138 9.05 0.84 9.71
CA ARG A 138 8.44 2.02 9.07
C ARG A 138 7.18 1.63 8.29
N ALA A 139 6.05 2.25 8.61
CA ALA A 139 4.82 2.06 7.84
C ALA A 139 4.93 2.81 6.50
N ASN A 140 4.97 2.10 5.39
CA ASN A 140 5.18 2.70 4.07
C ASN A 140 4.06 2.42 3.05
N ILE A 141 3.37 1.31 3.13
CA ILE A 141 2.31 0.93 2.20
C ILE A 141 1.04 0.50 2.94
N ILE A 142 -0.11 0.62 2.26
CA ILE A 142 -1.43 0.37 2.85
C ILE A 142 -2.09 -0.83 2.20
N SER A 143 -2.66 -1.69 3.05
CA SER A 143 -3.61 -2.75 2.68
C SER A 143 -5.04 -2.27 2.92
N ILE A 144 -5.93 -2.51 1.97
CA ILE A 144 -7.37 -2.24 2.09
C ILE A 144 -8.12 -3.56 2.13
N ARG A 145 -9.03 -3.73 3.11
CA ARG A 145 -9.80 -4.97 3.29
C ARG A 145 -8.91 -6.22 3.38
N GLY A 146 -7.72 -6.04 3.97
CA GLY A 146 -6.73 -7.09 4.09
C GLY A 146 -5.90 -7.38 2.83
N PHE A 147 -6.20 -6.77 1.68
CA PHE A 147 -5.46 -6.96 0.44
C PHE A 147 -4.19 -6.13 0.38
N GLY A 148 -3.17 -6.70 -0.25
CA GLY A 148 -1.90 -6.02 -0.49
C GLY A 148 -2.07 -4.71 -1.30
N PRO A 149 -1.05 -3.86 -1.28
CA PRO A 149 -1.13 -2.53 -1.88
C PRO A 149 -1.30 -2.53 -3.40
N ASP A 150 -0.89 -3.60 -4.09
CA ASP A 150 -1.04 -3.74 -5.55
C ASP A 150 -2.50 -3.90 -6.01
N PHE A 151 -3.46 -3.99 -5.08
CA PHE A 151 -4.89 -4.08 -5.39
C PHE A 151 -5.64 -2.75 -5.22
N SER A 152 -4.96 -1.70 -4.81
CA SER A 152 -5.49 -0.34 -4.67
C SER A 152 -4.72 0.66 -5.54
N VAL A 153 -5.35 1.78 -5.85
CA VAL A 153 -4.71 2.89 -6.57
C VAL A 153 -4.60 4.09 -5.63
N THR A 154 -3.49 4.81 -5.72
CA THR A 154 -3.31 6.07 -4.99
C THR A 154 -3.23 7.23 -5.96
N THR A 155 -3.98 8.30 -5.65
CA THR A 155 -3.98 9.56 -6.39
C THR A 155 -3.55 10.72 -5.50
N LEU A 156 -3.04 11.78 -6.10
CA LEU A 156 -2.83 13.09 -5.47
C LEU A 156 -3.71 14.10 -6.19
N ASN A 157 -4.69 14.67 -5.47
CA ASN A 157 -5.70 15.57 -6.04
C ASN A 157 -6.45 14.93 -7.24
N GLY A 158 -6.79 13.63 -7.15
CA GLY A 158 -7.48 12.88 -8.20
C GLY A 158 -6.61 12.40 -9.36
N ARG A 159 -5.28 12.61 -9.34
CA ARG A 159 -4.33 12.27 -10.41
C ARG A 159 -3.45 11.09 -10.00
N GLU A 160 -3.31 10.09 -10.87
CA GLU A 160 -2.46 8.90 -10.61
C GLU A 160 -1.01 9.32 -10.38
N GLN A 161 -0.36 8.71 -9.39
CA GLN A 161 1.01 9.04 -9.01
C GLN A 161 1.99 7.94 -9.41
N THR A 162 3.20 8.36 -9.76
CA THR A 162 4.36 7.48 -9.86
C THR A 162 4.83 7.05 -8.46
N THR A 163 5.66 6.02 -8.40
CA THR A 163 6.08 5.44 -7.13
C THR A 163 7.55 5.06 -7.12
N THR A 164 8.14 5.13 -5.93
CA THR A 164 9.47 4.56 -5.63
C THR A 164 9.48 3.04 -5.58
N ASN A 165 8.33 2.36 -5.62
CA ASN A 165 8.21 0.91 -5.64
C ASN A 165 8.48 0.32 -7.03
N ASP A 166 8.90 -0.93 -7.13
CA ASP A 166 9.08 -1.63 -8.41
C ASP A 166 7.75 -1.92 -9.12
N SER A 167 6.66 -2.08 -8.34
CA SER A 167 5.31 -2.31 -8.86
C SER A 167 4.53 -0.99 -9.07
N ARG A 168 3.21 -1.02 -8.86
CA ARG A 168 2.29 0.14 -8.96
C ARG A 168 1.94 0.74 -7.59
N ALA A 169 2.18 -0.02 -6.53
CA ALA A 169 1.85 0.39 -5.18
C ALA A 169 2.62 1.65 -4.78
N VAL A 170 1.90 2.67 -4.34
CA VAL A 170 2.51 3.91 -3.88
C VAL A 170 3.04 3.72 -2.46
N GLU A 171 4.29 4.07 -2.25
CA GLU A 171 4.91 4.13 -0.93
C GLU A 171 4.57 5.49 -0.30
N PHE A 172 3.77 5.48 0.78
CA PHE A 172 3.25 6.71 1.39
C PHE A 172 4.32 7.52 2.13
N ASP A 173 5.47 6.92 2.43
CA ASP A 173 6.61 7.61 3.02
C ASP A 173 7.34 8.52 2.01
N GLN A 174 7.03 8.45 0.71
CA GLN A 174 7.48 9.44 -0.27
C GLN A 174 6.77 10.81 -0.13
N PHE A 175 5.59 10.87 0.54
CA PHE A 175 4.84 12.09 0.76
C PHE A 175 4.97 12.55 2.22
N PRO A 176 5.45 13.77 2.50
CA PRO A 176 5.38 14.34 3.85
C PRO A 176 3.92 14.47 4.31
N SER A 177 3.63 14.06 5.54
CA SER A 177 2.29 14.21 6.11
C SER A 177 1.84 15.66 6.20
N GLU A 178 2.79 16.56 6.32
CA GLU A 178 2.59 18.00 6.51
C GLU A 178 2.07 18.74 5.26
N VAL A 179 2.16 18.11 4.07
CA VAL A 179 1.64 18.69 2.82
C VAL A 179 0.24 18.19 2.46
N ILE A 180 -0.27 17.19 3.18
CA ILE A 180 -1.58 16.56 2.93
C ILE A 180 -2.61 17.09 3.93
N ASN A 181 -3.71 17.60 3.41
CA ASN A 181 -4.81 18.15 4.21
C ASN A 181 -5.93 17.13 4.46
N GLN A 182 -6.20 16.26 3.50
CA GLN A 182 -7.25 15.25 3.57
C GLN A 182 -6.83 13.98 2.84
N VAL A 183 -7.29 12.85 3.33
CA VAL A 183 -7.21 11.57 2.62
C VAL A 183 -8.60 10.98 2.52
N LEU A 184 -9.01 10.63 1.31
CA LEU A 184 -10.25 9.90 1.03
C LEU A 184 -9.92 8.49 0.54
N VAL A 185 -10.58 7.50 1.11
CA VAL A 185 -10.46 6.10 0.70
C VAL A 185 -11.79 5.62 0.16
N TYR A 186 -11.92 5.64 -1.15
CA TYR A 186 -13.11 5.17 -1.86
C TYR A 186 -13.08 3.65 -1.93
N LYS A 187 -14.07 2.99 -1.34
CA LYS A 187 -14.22 1.51 -1.32
C LYS A 187 -15.22 1.01 -2.38
N SER A 188 -16.01 1.91 -2.97
CA SER A 188 -16.82 1.64 -4.16
C SER A 188 -16.47 2.66 -5.25
N PRO A 189 -16.41 2.25 -6.53
CA PRO A 189 -16.10 3.14 -7.64
C PRO A 189 -17.31 3.93 -8.10
N ALA A 190 -17.05 5.07 -8.76
CA ALA A 190 -17.99 5.77 -9.61
C ALA A 190 -17.39 5.95 -11.01
N ALA A 191 -18.22 6.22 -12.01
CA ALA A 191 -17.70 6.29 -13.38
C ALA A 191 -16.75 7.47 -13.62
N ASP A 192 -16.82 8.52 -12.82
CA ASP A 192 -15.89 9.66 -12.86
C ASP A 192 -14.67 9.49 -11.93
N LEU A 193 -14.57 8.39 -11.14
CA LEU A 193 -13.39 8.06 -10.37
C LEU A 193 -12.38 7.31 -11.25
N VAL A 194 -11.42 8.02 -11.80
CA VAL A 194 -10.38 7.46 -12.69
C VAL A 194 -9.00 7.88 -12.18
N PRO A 195 -8.09 6.94 -11.98
CA PRO A 195 -8.22 5.48 -12.07
C PRO A 195 -8.91 4.85 -10.85
N GLN A 196 -9.32 3.62 -10.97
CA GLN A 196 -9.90 2.84 -9.87
C GLN A 196 -9.08 1.58 -9.57
N GLY A 197 -9.09 1.14 -8.30
CA GLY A 197 -8.49 -0.11 -7.85
C GLY A 197 -9.53 -1.19 -7.54
N LEU A 198 -9.11 -2.45 -7.46
CA LEU A 198 -9.99 -3.60 -7.19
C LEU A 198 -10.60 -3.57 -5.77
N VAL A 199 -9.90 -3.00 -4.80
CA VAL A 199 -10.35 -2.94 -3.40
C VAL A 199 -10.56 -1.50 -2.92
N GLY A 200 -10.18 -0.52 -3.73
CA GLY A 200 -10.41 0.90 -3.45
C GLY A 200 -9.37 1.82 -4.08
N THR A 201 -9.68 3.11 -3.99
CA THR A 201 -8.81 4.22 -4.43
C THR A 201 -8.55 5.14 -3.26
N ILE A 202 -7.27 5.44 -3.00
CA ILE A 202 -6.82 6.37 -1.95
C ILE A 202 -6.49 7.70 -2.63
N ASP A 203 -7.24 8.77 -2.32
CA ASP A 203 -7.00 10.10 -2.84
C ASP A 203 -6.40 11.00 -1.77
N LEU A 204 -5.14 11.37 -1.96
CA LEU A 204 -4.42 12.34 -1.14
C LEU A 204 -4.77 13.74 -1.64
N ARG A 205 -5.20 14.63 -0.76
CA ARG A 205 -5.60 15.99 -1.10
C ARG A 205 -4.72 17.01 -0.41
N THR A 206 -4.17 17.93 -1.17
CA THR A 206 -3.41 19.07 -0.68
C THR A 206 -4.33 20.22 -0.28
N ILE A 207 -3.79 21.23 0.38
CA ILE A 207 -4.53 22.42 0.80
C ILE A 207 -5.05 23.17 -0.44
N ARG A 208 -6.32 23.58 -0.38
CA ARG A 208 -6.95 24.46 -1.36
C ARG A 208 -7.00 25.88 -0.77
N PRO A 209 -6.17 26.82 -1.24
CA PRO A 209 -6.02 28.10 -0.56
C PRO A 209 -7.25 28.99 -0.59
N LEU A 210 -8.08 28.95 -1.63
CA LEU A 210 -9.33 29.74 -1.68
C LEU A 210 -10.40 29.20 -0.72
N ASP A 211 -10.27 27.94 -0.28
CA ASP A 211 -11.23 27.33 0.64
C ASP A 211 -10.82 27.55 2.11
N ALA A 212 -9.60 28.00 2.37
CA ALA A 212 -9.10 28.25 3.73
C ALA A 212 -9.76 29.47 4.41
N GLY A 213 -10.20 30.47 3.62
CA GLY A 213 -10.95 31.62 4.12
C GLY A 213 -10.13 32.66 4.88
N GLU A 214 -8.93 32.31 5.36
CA GLU A 214 -8.03 33.20 6.15
C GLU A 214 -6.56 32.89 5.85
N ARG A 215 -5.70 33.85 6.23
CA ARG A 215 -4.24 33.61 6.17
C ARG A 215 -3.81 32.67 7.26
N ILE A 216 -3.02 31.63 6.85
CA ILE A 216 -2.48 30.65 7.76
C ILE A 216 -0.96 30.59 7.62
N ILE A 217 -0.26 30.68 8.75
CA ILE A 217 1.17 30.46 8.86
C ILE A 217 1.37 29.43 9.95
N ALA A 218 1.83 28.24 9.56
CA ALA A 218 2.12 27.15 10.49
C ALA A 218 3.59 26.74 10.36
N VAL A 219 4.29 26.64 11.48
CA VAL A 219 5.65 26.14 11.57
C VAL A 219 5.73 25.11 12.67
N GLY A 220 6.51 24.07 12.48
CA GLY A 220 6.65 23.06 13.52
C GLY A 220 7.94 22.29 13.40
N ALA A 221 8.35 21.72 14.53
CA ALA A 221 9.50 20.86 14.64
C ALA A 221 9.19 19.67 15.56
N ARG A 222 9.82 18.54 15.29
CA ARG A 222 9.80 17.39 16.20
C ARG A 222 11.14 16.72 16.30
N GLY A 223 11.46 16.20 17.49
CA GLY A 223 12.60 15.34 17.77
C GLY A 223 12.13 13.90 17.97
N THR A 224 12.90 12.96 17.48
CA THR A 224 12.65 11.52 17.59
C THR A 224 13.80 10.86 18.31
N TYR A 225 13.48 9.91 19.19
CA TYR A 225 14.44 9.04 19.87
C TYR A 225 14.02 7.58 19.74
N LEU A 226 14.97 6.70 19.34
CA LEU A 226 14.80 5.25 19.35
C LEU A 226 15.43 4.68 20.63
N ASP A 227 14.81 3.68 21.22
CA ASP A 227 15.35 2.97 22.40
C ASP A 227 16.40 1.91 22.03
N GLN A 228 16.86 1.90 20.78
CA GLN A 228 17.90 1.03 20.24
C GLN A 228 19.11 1.85 19.79
N ASP A 229 20.29 1.30 20.01
CA ASP A 229 21.59 1.81 19.54
C ASP A 229 22.44 0.59 19.20
N LEU A 230 22.28 0.09 17.97
CA LEU A 230 22.70 -1.26 17.59
C LEU A 230 24.11 -1.34 17.03
N MET A 231 24.63 -0.25 16.42
CA MET A 231 25.94 -0.24 15.78
C MET A 231 26.69 1.03 16.13
N PRO A 232 28.05 1.00 16.19
CA PRO A 232 28.88 2.12 16.68
C PRO A 232 28.70 3.42 15.90
N ASP A 233 28.42 3.34 14.59
CA ASP A 233 28.21 4.47 13.67
C ASP A 233 26.75 4.78 13.40
N SER A 234 25.83 4.04 13.99
CA SER A 234 24.39 4.27 13.83
C SER A 234 23.88 5.45 14.65
N LYS A 235 22.71 5.96 14.29
CA LYS A 235 22.04 7.06 15.00
C LYS A 235 20.71 6.62 15.54
N ASN A 236 20.41 7.00 16.78
CA ASN A 236 19.14 6.74 17.44
C ASN A 236 18.32 8.02 17.66
N LYS A 237 18.79 9.18 17.19
CA LYS A 237 18.08 10.48 17.28
C LYS A 237 17.84 11.05 15.91
N GLY A 238 16.63 11.59 15.73
CA GLY A 238 16.22 12.23 14.50
C GLY A 238 15.44 13.51 14.75
N TRP A 239 15.11 14.21 13.67
CA TRP A 239 14.32 15.42 13.72
C TRP A 239 13.58 15.64 12.42
N ARG A 240 12.50 16.41 12.51
CA ARG A 240 11.72 16.90 11.38
C ARG A 240 11.32 18.34 11.63
N ALA A 241 11.25 19.14 10.55
CA ALA A 241 10.74 20.50 10.58
C ALA A 241 9.86 20.76 9.36
N PHE A 242 8.86 21.63 9.52
CA PHE A 242 8.00 22.03 8.41
C PHE A 242 7.57 23.49 8.55
N ALA A 243 7.16 24.06 7.41
CA ALA A 243 6.53 25.35 7.31
C ALA A 243 5.43 25.31 6.25
N THR A 244 4.29 25.93 6.55
CA THR A 244 3.16 26.10 5.62
C THR A 244 2.68 27.55 5.65
N TYR A 245 2.47 28.10 4.47
CA TYR A 245 1.90 29.41 4.25
C TYR A 245 0.68 29.29 3.33
N VAL A 246 -0.46 29.85 3.74
CA VAL A 246 -1.68 29.96 2.95
C VAL A 246 -2.18 31.38 3.03
N ASP A 247 -2.53 31.97 1.89
CA ASP A 247 -3.10 33.33 1.85
C ASP A 247 -4.00 33.52 0.62
N GLN A 248 -4.84 34.53 0.68
CA GLN A 248 -5.73 34.93 -0.39
C GLN A 248 -5.47 36.41 -0.74
N PHE A 249 -5.55 36.69 -2.02
CA PHE A 249 -5.29 38.02 -2.60
C PHE A 249 -6.40 38.40 -3.59
N ALA A 250 -6.45 39.69 -3.98
CA ALA A 250 -7.39 40.21 -4.97
C ALA A 250 -8.85 39.88 -4.61
N ASP A 251 -9.28 40.28 -3.39
CA ASP A 251 -10.62 40.03 -2.85
C ASP A 251 -11.01 38.52 -2.91
N ASN A 252 -10.11 37.65 -2.49
CA ASN A 252 -10.25 36.17 -2.49
C ASN A 252 -10.39 35.52 -3.88
N ASN A 253 -9.95 36.24 -4.93
CA ASN A 253 -9.92 35.65 -6.29
C ASN A 253 -8.63 34.90 -6.57
N ILE A 254 -7.54 35.15 -5.86
CA ILE A 254 -6.27 34.44 -5.99
C ILE A 254 -5.90 33.84 -4.63
N GLY A 255 -5.71 32.55 -4.58
CA GLY A 255 -5.24 31.83 -3.39
C GLY A 255 -3.88 31.18 -3.65
N VAL A 256 -2.99 31.24 -2.65
CA VAL A 256 -1.66 30.62 -2.70
C VAL A 256 -1.46 29.77 -1.45
N ALA A 257 -1.05 28.52 -1.63
CA ALA A 257 -0.59 27.66 -0.54
C ALA A 257 0.80 27.11 -0.87
N LEU A 258 1.73 27.28 0.07
CA LEU A 258 3.10 26.78 -0.03
C LEU A 258 3.41 25.97 1.22
N SER A 259 3.96 24.78 1.05
CA SER A 259 4.39 23.92 2.17
C SER A 259 5.77 23.33 1.89
N ALA A 260 6.60 23.28 2.92
CA ALA A 260 7.90 22.64 2.90
C ALA A 260 8.08 21.79 4.16
N ALA A 261 8.61 20.59 4.01
CA ALA A 261 8.92 19.70 5.12
C ALA A 261 10.25 19.01 4.89
N TYR A 262 11.08 18.94 5.93
CA TYR A 262 12.33 18.21 5.93
C TYR A 262 12.34 17.18 7.06
N THR A 263 12.73 15.96 6.73
CA THR A 263 12.84 14.82 7.64
C THR A 263 14.27 14.31 7.66
N ASN A 264 14.75 13.97 8.85
CA ASN A 264 16.01 13.26 9.06
C ASN A 264 15.80 12.31 10.24
N GLU A 265 15.34 11.09 9.96
CA GLU A 265 14.92 10.13 10.99
C GLU A 265 15.67 8.80 10.88
N PRO A 266 16.17 8.25 12.00
CA PRO A 266 16.76 6.93 12.05
C PRO A 266 15.69 5.85 12.19
N TYR A 267 16.02 4.65 11.68
CA TYR A 267 15.32 3.39 11.93
C TYR A 267 16.38 2.33 12.19
N GLN A 268 16.10 1.46 13.16
CA GLN A 268 17.02 0.37 13.48
C GLN A 268 16.25 -0.91 13.72
N THR A 269 16.81 -2.03 13.27
CA THR A 269 16.22 -3.36 13.48
C THR A 269 17.28 -4.39 13.81
N THR A 270 16.87 -5.38 14.61
CA THR A 270 17.58 -6.66 14.70
C THR A 270 16.80 -7.68 13.89
N ASP A 271 17.46 -8.41 13.02
CA ASP A 271 16.85 -9.42 12.17
C ASP A 271 17.56 -10.76 12.31
N TRP A 272 16.78 -11.82 12.49
CA TRP A 272 17.23 -13.19 12.40
C TRP A 272 16.38 -13.94 11.39
N GLN A 273 17.02 -14.73 10.53
CA GLN A 273 16.37 -15.57 9.52
C GLN A 273 17.00 -16.96 9.50
N ALA A 274 16.15 -17.98 9.39
CA ALA A 274 16.59 -19.29 8.95
C ALA A 274 16.80 -19.27 7.42
N TRP A 275 17.78 -20.01 6.90
CA TRP A 275 17.84 -20.24 5.46
C TRP A 275 16.62 -21.01 4.99
N ASP A 276 16.44 -22.21 5.55
CA ASP A 276 15.28 -23.07 5.42
C ASP A 276 15.33 -24.21 6.44
N TYR A 277 14.45 -25.19 6.27
CA TYR A 277 14.39 -26.39 7.10
C TYR A 277 14.32 -27.63 6.23
N SER A 278 15.04 -28.70 6.65
CA SER A 278 14.95 -30.01 5.99
C SER A 278 14.85 -31.13 7.02
N PRO A 279 14.37 -32.30 6.62
CA PRO A 279 14.45 -33.48 7.46
C PRO A 279 15.89 -33.77 7.91
N LEU A 280 16.08 -34.11 9.18
CA LEU A 280 17.39 -34.45 9.74
C LEU A 280 18.03 -35.65 9.06
N THR A 281 17.19 -36.64 8.67
CA THR A 281 17.55 -37.84 7.92
C THR A 281 16.62 -38.03 6.72
N GLY A 282 16.94 -38.96 5.82
CA GLY A 282 16.05 -39.32 4.71
C GLY A 282 14.80 -40.15 5.08
N ALA A 283 14.56 -40.40 6.38
CA ALA A 283 13.39 -41.17 6.81
C ALA A 283 12.10 -40.33 6.74
N PRO A 284 10.93 -40.89 6.40
CA PRO A 284 9.66 -40.16 6.26
C PRO A 284 9.22 -39.38 7.51
N ASP A 285 9.50 -39.87 8.70
CA ASP A 285 9.12 -39.26 10.00
C ASP A 285 10.31 -38.57 10.67
N SER A 286 11.33 -38.21 9.90
CA SER A 286 12.51 -37.54 10.42
C SER A 286 12.16 -36.16 10.94
N PRO A 287 12.65 -35.73 12.13
CA PRO A 287 12.47 -34.40 12.62
C PRO A 287 13.15 -33.38 11.68
N PHE A 288 12.61 -32.18 11.62
CA PHE A 288 13.19 -31.08 10.86
C PHE A 288 14.34 -30.43 11.61
N LYS A 289 15.36 -30.02 10.88
CA LYS A 289 16.49 -29.22 11.36
C LYS A 289 16.59 -27.92 10.57
N ILE A 290 17.17 -26.92 11.18
CA ILE A 290 17.54 -25.67 10.51
C ILE A 290 18.77 -25.91 9.61
N ASN A 291 18.73 -25.43 8.37
CA ASN A 291 19.80 -25.63 7.38
C ASN A 291 20.83 -24.50 7.31
N GLY A 292 20.61 -23.42 8.01
CA GLY A 292 21.52 -22.28 8.11
C GLY A 292 20.85 -21.12 8.78
N ASN A 293 21.66 -20.18 9.21
CA ASN A 293 21.21 -19.01 9.96
C ASN A 293 21.80 -17.74 9.37
N LYS A 294 21.00 -16.66 9.41
CA LYS A 294 21.43 -15.28 9.13
C LYS A 294 21.00 -14.38 10.27
N MET A 295 21.88 -13.52 10.70
CA MET A 295 21.60 -12.53 11.75
C MET A 295 22.17 -11.18 11.37
N TRP A 296 21.37 -10.11 11.50
CA TRP A 296 21.79 -8.77 11.18
C TRP A 296 21.36 -7.73 12.20
N TYR A 297 22.21 -6.73 12.36
CA TYR A 297 21.80 -5.39 12.72
C TYR A 297 21.60 -4.58 11.44
N GLU A 298 20.52 -3.85 11.40
CA GLU A 298 20.20 -2.95 10.31
C GLU A 298 19.93 -1.55 10.86
N ALA A 299 20.61 -0.54 10.37
CA ALA A 299 20.38 0.86 10.72
C ALA A 299 20.15 1.68 9.45
N SER A 300 19.08 2.44 9.44
CA SER A 300 18.68 3.31 8.34
C SER A 300 18.67 4.77 8.78
N GLN A 301 19.09 5.65 7.89
CA GLN A 301 19.00 7.10 8.03
C GLN A 301 18.18 7.68 6.88
N LEU A 302 16.88 7.85 7.12
CA LEU A 302 15.97 8.43 6.14
C LEU A 302 16.08 9.97 6.15
N LYS A 303 16.41 10.56 5.01
CA LYS A 303 16.36 12.00 4.76
C LYS A 303 15.35 12.28 3.64
N ARG A 304 14.43 13.20 3.88
CA ARG A 304 13.44 13.57 2.87
C ARG A 304 13.16 15.07 2.90
N LEU A 305 13.24 15.72 1.75
CA LEU A 305 12.72 17.06 1.50
C LEU A 305 11.41 16.93 0.72
N GLY A 306 10.33 17.52 1.19
CA GLY A 306 9.08 17.63 0.45
C GLY A 306 8.67 19.07 0.30
N LEU A 307 8.30 19.46 -0.93
CA LEU A 307 7.80 20.79 -1.27
C LEU A 307 6.46 20.64 -1.96
N ASN A 308 5.49 21.49 -1.59
CA ASN A 308 4.20 21.57 -2.26
C ASN A 308 3.81 23.03 -2.50
N GLY A 309 3.27 23.28 -3.67
CA GLY A 309 2.72 24.59 -4.04
C GLY A 309 1.38 24.42 -4.73
N THR A 310 0.37 25.19 -4.31
CA THR A 310 -0.94 25.28 -4.97
C THR A 310 -1.27 26.74 -5.20
N VAL A 311 -1.64 27.08 -6.42
CA VAL A 311 -2.18 28.38 -6.79
C VAL A 311 -3.57 28.16 -7.36
N GLN A 312 -4.55 28.88 -6.81
CA GLN A 312 -5.92 28.92 -7.33
C GLN A 312 -6.24 30.33 -7.80
N ALA A 313 -6.96 30.45 -8.91
CA ALA A 313 -7.43 31.72 -9.43
C ALA A 313 -8.88 31.61 -9.92
N ARG A 314 -9.77 32.45 -9.39
CA ARG A 314 -11.10 32.70 -9.97
C ARG A 314 -10.96 33.84 -10.99
N LEU A 315 -10.89 33.47 -12.27
CA LEU A 315 -10.73 34.42 -13.37
C LEU A 315 -12.04 35.17 -13.67
N SER A 316 -13.16 34.52 -13.35
CA SER A 316 -14.50 35.05 -13.41
C SER A 316 -15.42 34.21 -12.53
N ASP A 317 -16.68 34.60 -12.37
CA ASP A 317 -17.69 33.78 -11.67
C ASP A 317 -17.87 32.41 -12.31
N SER A 318 -17.54 32.27 -13.60
CA SER A 318 -17.68 31.03 -14.38
C SER A 318 -16.40 30.24 -14.53
N VAL A 319 -15.20 30.78 -14.23
CA VAL A 319 -13.93 30.12 -14.53
C VAL A 319 -13.00 30.11 -13.33
N ALA A 320 -12.68 28.95 -12.84
CA ALA A 320 -11.67 28.74 -11.78
C ALA A 320 -10.54 27.85 -12.28
N MET A 321 -9.32 28.24 -11.98
CA MET A 321 -8.11 27.50 -12.33
C MET A 321 -7.33 27.11 -11.09
N THR A 322 -6.66 25.96 -11.14
CA THR A 322 -5.78 25.46 -10.09
C THR A 322 -4.50 24.92 -10.71
N TRP A 323 -3.36 25.34 -10.20
CA TRP A 323 -2.05 24.80 -10.51
C TRP A 323 -1.49 24.15 -9.24
N ASP A 324 -1.07 22.90 -9.35
CA ASP A 324 -0.47 22.13 -8.25
C ASP A 324 0.94 21.71 -8.66
N ALA A 325 1.90 21.82 -7.76
CA ALA A 325 3.24 21.28 -7.94
C ALA A 325 3.67 20.60 -6.63
N PHE A 326 4.21 19.40 -6.76
CA PHE A 326 4.78 18.63 -5.67
C PHE A 326 6.16 18.10 -6.06
N TYR A 327 7.12 18.21 -5.15
CA TYR A 327 8.46 17.64 -5.27
C TYR A 327 8.83 16.93 -3.97
N SER A 328 9.39 15.73 -4.09
CA SER A 328 9.97 15.01 -2.96
C SER A 328 11.33 14.45 -3.34
N LYS A 329 12.37 14.81 -2.58
CA LYS A 329 13.67 14.17 -2.62
C LYS A 329 13.78 13.23 -1.44
N PHE A 330 13.98 11.96 -1.73
CA PHE A 330 14.00 10.87 -0.75
C PHE A 330 15.37 10.18 -0.80
N LYS A 331 16.06 10.15 0.34
CA LYS A 331 17.30 9.42 0.52
C LYS A 331 17.19 8.50 1.71
N ASP A 332 17.37 7.22 1.48
CA ASP A 332 17.40 6.21 2.53
C ASP A 332 18.76 5.51 2.47
N HIS A 333 19.52 5.69 3.52
CA HIS A 333 20.81 5.07 3.67
C HIS A 333 20.69 3.98 4.71
N VAL A 334 20.98 2.74 4.31
CA VAL A 334 20.84 1.54 5.15
C VAL A 334 22.19 0.85 5.26
N ASP A 335 22.67 0.71 6.48
CA ASP A 335 23.78 -0.18 6.84
C ASP A 335 23.22 -1.48 7.43
N GLN A 336 23.67 -2.62 6.91
CA GLN A 336 23.30 -3.94 7.39
C GLN A 336 24.57 -4.73 7.67
N ARG A 337 24.75 -5.16 8.91
CA ARG A 337 25.97 -5.88 9.32
C ARG A 337 25.58 -7.08 10.15
N GLY A 338 26.25 -8.20 9.87
CA GLY A 338 25.89 -9.42 10.53
C GLY A 338 26.75 -10.61 10.21
N VAL A 339 26.17 -11.78 10.45
CA VAL A 339 26.83 -13.06 10.28
C VAL A 339 25.83 -14.10 9.77
N GLU A 340 26.29 -14.96 8.87
CA GLU A 340 25.55 -16.13 8.45
C GLU A 340 26.42 -17.39 8.43
N TRP A 341 25.80 -18.57 8.54
CA TRP A 341 26.49 -19.85 8.40
C TRP A 341 25.56 -20.97 7.95
N PRO A 342 26.09 -21.96 7.19
CA PRO A 342 25.33 -23.13 6.82
C PRO A 342 25.13 -24.08 8.01
N GLY A 343 23.99 -24.74 8.07
CA GLY A 343 23.62 -25.70 9.11
C GLY A 343 24.20 -27.13 8.86
N ASN A 344 25.47 -27.19 8.43
CA ASN A 344 26.17 -28.45 8.18
C ASN A 344 26.69 -29.06 9.50
N ASN A 345 26.98 -30.36 9.49
CA ASN A 345 27.60 -31.10 10.59
C ASN A 345 26.87 -30.92 11.93
N LEU A 346 25.52 -30.89 11.89
CA LEU A 346 24.72 -30.79 13.09
C LEU A 346 24.75 -32.07 13.91
N VAL A 347 25.14 -31.96 15.18
CA VAL A 347 24.86 -32.92 16.22
C VAL A 347 23.57 -32.48 16.92
N PRO A 348 22.43 -33.18 16.69
CA PRO A 348 21.17 -32.79 17.25
C PRO A 348 21.11 -33.14 18.74
N GLY A 349 20.45 -32.28 19.54
CA GLY A 349 20.05 -32.57 20.89
C GLY A 349 18.55 -32.95 20.95
N ASP A 350 17.78 -32.25 21.78
CA ASP A 350 16.38 -32.54 22.00
C ASP A 350 15.53 -32.26 20.77
N VAL A 351 14.55 -33.14 20.56
CA VAL A 351 13.54 -33.01 19.52
C VAL A 351 12.16 -32.81 20.20
N GLU A 352 11.54 -31.71 19.91
CA GLU A 352 10.19 -31.42 20.40
C GLU A 352 9.27 -31.12 19.21
N ASN A 353 8.13 -31.81 19.19
CA ASN A 353 7.14 -31.67 18.14
C ASN A 353 7.73 -31.82 16.72
N GLY A 354 8.66 -32.73 16.46
CA GLY A 354 9.27 -32.97 15.16
C GLY A 354 10.27 -31.91 14.69
N LEU A 355 10.69 -30.98 15.56
CA LEU A 355 11.75 -30.01 15.31
C LEU A 355 12.91 -30.22 16.31
N VAL A 356 14.15 -30.21 15.79
CA VAL A 356 15.35 -30.20 16.63
C VAL A 356 15.41 -28.85 17.35
N ARG A 357 15.35 -28.88 18.71
CA ARG A 357 15.24 -27.68 19.52
C ARG A 357 16.58 -27.13 19.99
N ASN A 358 17.55 -27.98 20.16
CA ASN A 358 18.91 -27.60 20.50
C ASN A 358 19.91 -28.52 19.81
N GLY A 359 21.14 -28.12 19.74
CA GLY A 359 22.20 -28.89 19.11
C GLY A 359 23.44 -28.08 18.86
N THR A 360 24.39 -28.71 18.19
CA THR A 360 25.71 -28.11 17.94
C THR A 360 26.08 -28.32 16.47
N PHE A 361 26.37 -27.21 15.78
CA PHE A 361 27.00 -27.22 14.45
C PHE A 361 28.52 -27.27 14.64
N ASN A 362 29.18 -28.28 14.05
CA ASN A 362 30.63 -28.46 14.14
C ASN A 362 31.31 -28.07 12.84
N ASN A 363 32.57 -27.62 12.94
CA ASN A 363 33.40 -27.23 11.79
C ASN A 363 32.72 -26.15 10.93
N ILE A 364 32.14 -25.15 11.54
CA ILE A 364 31.51 -24.03 10.86
C ILE A 364 32.55 -22.95 10.59
N VAL A 365 32.59 -22.48 9.35
CA VAL A 365 33.30 -21.26 8.97
C VAL A 365 32.25 -20.21 8.67
N PRO A 366 31.94 -19.29 9.61
CA PRO A 366 30.92 -18.28 9.43
C PRO A 366 31.30 -17.25 8.37
N ILE A 367 30.31 -16.68 7.74
CA ILE A 367 30.42 -15.55 6.80
C ILE A 367 30.04 -14.30 7.55
N ILE A 368 30.96 -13.37 7.69
CA ILE A 368 30.70 -12.03 8.23
C ILE A 368 30.28 -11.14 7.07
N GLU A 369 29.16 -10.49 7.22
CA GLU A 369 28.54 -9.69 6.18
C GLU A 369 28.53 -8.21 6.55
N SER A 370 28.92 -7.34 5.64
CA SER A 370 28.69 -5.91 5.74
C SER A 370 28.11 -5.39 4.43
N TYR A 371 26.88 -4.89 4.50
CA TYR A 371 26.11 -4.41 3.35
C TYR A 371 25.74 -2.95 3.54
N THR A 372 25.66 -2.24 2.43
CA THR A 372 24.94 -0.96 2.35
C THR A 372 23.89 -1.02 1.28
N ASN A 373 22.75 -0.38 1.55
CA ASN A 373 21.68 -0.23 0.56
C ASN A 373 21.27 1.24 0.53
N ASP A 374 21.80 1.96 -0.43
CA ASP A 374 21.56 3.38 -0.62
C ASP A 374 20.46 3.58 -1.65
N ARG A 375 19.36 4.21 -1.25
CA ARG A 375 18.29 4.63 -2.15
C ARG A 375 18.28 6.14 -2.26
N ASP A 376 18.38 6.65 -3.48
CA ASP A 376 18.18 8.06 -3.83
C ASP A 376 17.02 8.13 -4.84
N ALA A 377 15.98 8.90 -4.51
CA ALA A 377 14.81 9.06 -5.37
C ALA A 377 14.33 10.51 -5.42
N ASP A 378 14.02 10.96 -6.61
CA ASP A 378 13.38 12.25 -6.88
C ASP A 378 11.98 11.99 -7.46
N LEU A 379 10.95 12.56 -6.83
CA LEU A 379 9.59 12.48 -7.29
C LEU A 379 9.07 13.88 -7.63
N TYR A 380 8.49 14.01 -8.82
CA TYR A 380 7.87 15.22 -9.34
C TYR A 380 6.41 14.96 -9.66
N SER A 381 5.52 15.89 -9.32
CA SER A 381 4.13 15.90 -9.77
C SER A 381 3.68 17.33 -10.03
N ILE A 382 3.17 17.59 -11.23
CA ILE A 382 2.66 18.90 -11.65
C ILE A 382 1.29 18.68 -12.27
N GLY A 383 0.35 19.54 -11.95
CA GLY A 383 -0.99 19.50 -12.49
C GLY A 383 -1.61 20.87 -12.75
N TRP A 384 -2.45 20.93 -13.74
CA TRP A 384 -3.28 22.08 -14.06
C TRP A 384 -4.72 21.61 -14.22
N ASN A 385 -5.63 22.29 -13.53
CA ASN A 385 -7.07 22.03 -13.59
C ASN A 385 -7.80 23.35 -13.88
N THR A 386 -8.77 23.30 -14.76
CA THR A 386 -9.69 24.40 -15.03
C THR A 386 -11.12 23.87 -14.90
N LYS A 387 -11.93 24.55 -14.09
CA LYS A 387 -13.36 24.33 -13.96
C LYS A 387 -14.11 25.47 -14.61
N PHE A 388 -15.16 25.15 -15.32
CA PHE A 388 -16.08 26.08 -15.93
C PHE A 388 -17.49 25.83 -15.38
N ASP A 389 -18.18 26.88 -14.93
CA ASP A 389 -19.59 26.88 -14.55
C ASP A 389 -20.33 27.95 -15.36
N GLY A 390 -21.19 27.52 -16.27
CA GLY A 390 -21.93 28.38 -17.19
C GLY A 390 -23.14 29.06 -16.58
N HIS A 391 -23.47 28.81 -15.30
CA HIS A 391 -24.67 29.29 -14.58
C HIS A 391 -26.02 28.97 -15.27
N ASN A 392 -25.98 28.27 -16.37
CA ASN A 392 -27.15 27.81 -17.14
C ASN A 392 -27.33 26.29 -17.08
N GLY A 393 -26.72 25.65 -16.07
CA GLY A 393 -26.70 24.22 -15.84
C GLY A 393 -25.67 23.44 -16.66
N TRP A 394 -24.77 24.12 -17.40
CA TRP A 394 -23.60 23.49 -18.02
C TRP A 394 -22.36 23.73 -17.20
N LYS A 395 -21.64 22.65 -16.87
CA LYS A 395 -20.35 22.66 -16.21
C LYS A 395 -19.31 21.93 -17.06
N GLY A 396 -18.08 22.31 -16.92
CA GLY A 396 -16.97 21.66 -17.62
C GLY A 396 -15.71 21.61 -16.77
N MET A 397 -14.84 20.66 -17.09
CA MET A 397 -13.54 20.53 -16.45
C MET A 397 -12.51 20.06 -17.45
N ALA A 398 -11.30 20.63 -17.39
CA ALA A 398 -10.11 20.11 -18.06
C ALA A 398 -8.97 19.96 -17.03
N ASP A 399 -8.26 18.86 -17.09
CA ASP A 399 -7.15 18.55 -16.20
C ASP A 399 -5.97 17.97 -16.99
N LEU A 400 -4.78 18.52 -16.77
CA LEU A 400 -3.54 17.99 -17.33
C LEU A 400 -2.57 17.75 -16.18
N SER A 401 -1.89 16.60 -16.20
CA SER A 401 -0.89 16.30 -15.19
C SER A 401 0.28 15.50 -15.72
N TRP A 402 1.40 15.66 -15.03
CA TRP A 402 2.61 14.89 -15.21
C TRP A 402 3.18 14.50 -13.86
N SER A 403 3.57 13.23 -13.71
CA SER A 403 4.28 12.73 -12.54
C SER A 403 5.46 11.89 -12.99
N ARG A 404 6.60 12.03 -12.31
CA ARG A 404 7.81 11.24 -12.56
C ARG A 404 8.49 10.87 -11.26
N THR A 405 9.00 9.64 -11.21
CA THR A 405 9.92 9.17 -10.16
C THR A 405 11.17 8.63 -10.83
N ASP A 406 12.32 9.20 -10.49
CA ASP A 406 13.64 8.68 -10.80
C ASP A 406 14.22 8.12 -9.49
N ARG A 407 14.65 6.84 -9.49
CA ARG A 407 15.19 6.15 -8.32
C ARG A 407 16.48 5.41 -8.69
N ILE A 408 17.48 5.52 -7.84
CA ILE A 408 18.70 4.71 -7.86
C ILE A 408 18.76 3.96 -6.53
N ASP A 409 18.90 2.63 -6.60
CA ASP A 409 19.28 1.79 -5.50
C ASP A 409 20.70 1.29 -5.77
N ASP A 410 21.59 1.47 -4.80
CA ASP A 410 22.95 0.95 -4.81
C ASP A 410 23.09 0.00 -3.62
N ASN A 411 23.17 -1.31 -3.92
CA ASN A 411 23.28 -2.36 -2.92
C ASN A 411 24.66 -2.99 -3.01
N LEU A 412 25.54 -2.55 -2.13
CA LEU A 412 26.89 -3.03 -1.99
C LEU A 412 26.96 -4.06 -0.87
N GLN A 413 27.27 -5.30 -1.22
CA GLN A 413 27.35 -6.45 -0.30
C GLN A 413 28.78 -6.96 -0.28
N THR A 414 29.35 -7.12 0.91
CA THR A 414 30.70 -7.68 1.07
C THR A 414 30.69 -8.82 2.07
N THR A 415 31.56 -9.80 1.85
CA THR A 415 31.70 -10.98 2.69
C THR A 415 33.13 -11.08 3.23
N ALA A 416 33.22 -11.49 4.47
CA ALA A 416 34.49 -11.73 5.16
C ALA A 416 34.39 -13.00 6.02
N GLY A 417 35.52 -13.50 6.50
CA GLY A 417 35.58 -14.67 7.38
C GLY A 417 37.01 -15.04 7.71
N THR A 418 37.20 -16.26 8.23
CA THR A 418 38.49 -16.72 8.71
C THR A 418 39.43 -17.25 7.62
N GLY A 419 38.93 -17.34 6.36
CA GLY A 419 39.72 -17.78 5.19
C GLY A 419 38.88 -18.22 4.01
N PHE A 420 39.52 -18.36 2.85
CA PHE A 420 38.89 -18.72 1.57
C PHE A 420 38.46 -20.21 1.52
N ASN A 421 37.28 -20.47 0.96
CA ASN A 421 36.79 -21.81 0.60
C ASN A 421 36.98 -22.84 1.72
N HIS A 422 36.53 -22.54 2.94
CA HIS A 422 36.62 -23.37 4.13
C HIS A 422 38.07 -23.66 4.63
N THR A 423 39.09 -22.98 4.12
CA THR A 423 40.49 -23.19 4.57
C THR A 423 40.84 -22.46 5.87
N GLY A 424 39.99 -21.52 6.31
CA GLY A 424 40.13 -20.78 7.55
C GLY A 424 39.83 -21.60 8.81
N ALA A 425 40.07 -20.96 9.96
CA ALA A 425 39.69 -21.55 11.24
C ALA A 425 38.18 -21.79 11.33
N SER A 426 37.80 -22.97 11.78
CA SER A 426 36.39 -23.33 11.97
C SER A 426 35.99 -23.28 13.44
N ASP A 427 34.73 -23.03 13.69
CA ASP A 427 34.14 -22.93 15.01
C ASP A 427 33.10 -24.02 15.28
N THR A 428 32.70 -24.13 16.53
CA THR A 428 31.54 -24.91 16.99
C THR A 428 30.49 -23.98 17.52
N ILE A 429 29.29 -24.00 16.90
CA ILE A 429 28.18 -23.10 17.25
C ILE A 429 27.05 -23.94 17.80
N SER A 430 26.75 -23.77 19.09
CA SER A 430 25.59 -24.37 19.74
C SER A 430 24.36 -23.46 19.62
N PHE A 431 23.16 -24.06 19.60
CA PHE A 431 21.92 -23.31 19.59
C PHE A 431 20.89 -23.94 20.54
N ASP A 432 20.02 -23.07 21.08
CA ASP A 432 18.85 -23.45 21.87
C ASP A 432 17.64 -22.58 21.48
N TRP A 433 16.51 -23.21 21.18
CA TRP A 433 15.30 -22.55 20.76
C TRP A 433 14.56 -21.90 21.92
N THR A 434 14.33 -20.61 21.80
CA THR A 434 13.46 -19.81 22.66
C THR A 434 12.10 -19.53 21.98
N ASN A 435 11.19 -18.87 22.69
CA ASN A 435 9.93 -18.35 22.13
C ASN A 435 10.13 -17.26 21.05
N GLN A 436 11.37 -16.83 20.82
CA GLN A 436 11.70 -15.74 19.90
C GLN A 436 12.60 -16.20 18.72
N GLY A 437 12.86 -17.49 18.60
CA GLY A 437 13.80 -18.10 17.70
C GLY A 437 15.02 -18.64 18.46
N PRO A 438 16.03 -19.21 17.76
CA PRO A 438 17.21 -19.76 18.44
C PRO A 438 18.10 -18.66 19.03
N GLU A 439 18.74 -19.01 20.15
CA GLU A 439 19.90 -18.31 20.68
C GLU A 439 21.14 -19.16 20.42
N PHE A 440 22.30 -18.53 20.28
CA PHE A 440 23.51 -19.19 19.85
C PHE A 440 24.63 -18.95 20.85
N SER A 441 25.64 -19.86 20.82
CA SER A 441 26.90 -19.67 21.49
C SER A 441 28.02 -20.25 20.64
N THR A 442 29.08 -19.48 20.44
CA THR A 442 30.30 -19.92 19.78
C THR A 442 31.23 -20.63 20.79
N SER A 443 32.23 -21.36 20.30
CA SER A 443 33.22 -22.01 21.19
C SER A 443 34.12 -21.00 21.91
N GLY A 444 34.20 -19.75 21.40
CA GLY A 444 35.10 -18.71 21.90
C GLY A 444 36.57 -18.91 21.49
N LEU A 445 36.84 -19.85 20.58
CA LEU A 445 38.21 -20.08 20.09
C LEU A 445 38.63 -19.06 19.03
N ILE A 446 37.64 -18.47 18.34
CA ILE A 446 37.82 -17.44 17.33
C ILE A 446 37.25 -16.12 17.87
N ASP A 447 38.07 -15.07 17.82
CA ASP A 447 37.61 -13.71 18.09
C ASP A 447 37.19 -13.04 16.79
N TYR A 448 35.86 -13.04 16.52
CA TYR A 448 35.28 -12.43 15.32
C TYR A 448 35.34 -10.89 15.34
N SER A 449 35.83 -10.27 16.41
CA SER A 449 36.07 -8.82 16.46
C SER A 449 37.52 -8.46 16.10
N ASP A 450 38.43 -9.43 16.00
CA ASP A 450 39.84 -9.23 15.69
C ASP A 450 40.06 -9.13 14.15
N PRO A 451 40.46 -7.96 13.63
CA PRO A 451 40.71 -7.78 12.20
C PRO A 451 41.86 -8.61 11.64
N ASN A 452 42.74 -9.21 12.51
CA ASN A 452 43.78 -10.10 12.08
C ASN A 452 43.27 -11.54 11.85
N GLN A 453 42.09 -11.89 12.37
CA GLN A 453 41.46 -13.20 12.19
C GLN A 453 40.38 -13.19 11.15
N VAL A 454 39.89 -12.01 10.70
CA VAL A 454 38.78 -11.84 9.76
C VAL A 454 39.30 -11.09 8.54
N VAL A 455 39.17 -11.70 7.37
CA VAL A 455 39.64 -11.16 6.08
C VAL A 455 38.49 -11.12 5.07
N LEU A 456 38.56 -10.19 4.12
CA LEU A 456 37.60 -10.15 2.99
C LEU A 456 37.89 -11.30 2.03
N THR A 457 36.92 -12.17 1.79
CA THR A 457 37.10 -13.39 1.01
C THR A 457 35.76 -14.05 0.67
N ASP A 458 35.81 -15.05 -0.20
CA ASP A 458 34.74 -16.01 -0.46
C ASP A 458 34.88 -17.22 0.49
N THR A 459 34.36 -17.07 1.70
CA THR A 459 34.52 -18.05 2.79
C THR A 459 33.97 -19.43 2.43
N GLN A 460 32.90 -19.52 1.67
CA GLN A 460 32.22 -20.77 1.31
C GLN A 460 32.60 -21.28 -0.10
N GLY A 461 33.36 -20.53 -0.88
CA GLY A 461 33.70 -20.87 -2.25
C GLY A 461 32.52 -20.77 -3.23
N TRP A 462 31.52 -19.93 -2.95
CA TRP A 462 30.32 -19.79 -3.79
C TRP A 462 30.59 -19.20 -5.16
N GLY A 463 31.70 -18.47 -5.30
CA GLY A 463 32.14 -17.96 -6.60
C GLY A 463 32.45 -19.06 -7.63
N TRP A 464 32.68 -20.28 -7.19
CA TRP A 464 33.02 -21.50 -7.97
C TRP A 464 34.21 -21.32 -8.93
N THR A 465 34.15 -20.41 -9.91
CA THR A 465 35.17 -20.08 -10.92
C THR A 465 35.95 -18.82 -10.60
N ARG A 466 35.70 -18.14 -9.48
CA ARG A 466 36.30 -16.88 -9.05
C ARG A 466 36.39 -16.79 -7.53
N VAL A 467 37.05 -15.76 -7.00
CA VAL A 467 37.00 -15.41 -5.58
C VAL A 467 35.98 -14.32 -5.40
N GLN A 468 34.79 -14.70 -4.90
CA GLN A 468 33.66 -13.78 -4.79
C GLN A 468 33.55 -13.23 -3.36
N ALA A 469 34.18 -12.11 -3.07
CA ALA A 469 34.09 -11.41 -1.78
C ALA A 469 32.87 -10.47 -1.66
N GLY A 470 31.89 -10.63 -2.55
CA GLY A 470 30.64 -9.88 -2.48
C GLY A 470 30.03 -9.53 -3.84
N TYR A 471 29.08 -8.60 -3.79
CA TYR A 471 28.34 -8.07 -4.95
C TYR A 471 28.17 -6.55 -4.85
N ASP A 472 28.02 -5.91 -6.00
CA ASP A 472 27.56 -4.54 -6.09
C ASP A 472 26.46 -4.45 -7.14
N ASN A 473 25.23 -4.14 -6.69
CA ASN A 473 24.02 -4.14 -7.49
C ASN A 473 23.44 -2.74 -7.59
N ILE A 474 23.58 -2.12 -8.75
CA ILE A 474 23.04 -0.79 -9.02
C ILE A 474 21.78 -0.91 -9.88
N ARG A 475 20.65 -0.47 -9.34
CA ARG A 475 19.36 -0.47 -10.03
C ARG A 475 18.87 0.96 -10.25
N LYS A 476 18.57 1.31 -11.49
CA LYS A 476 18.00 2.60 -11.88
C LYS A 476 16.58 2.38 -12.38
N THR A 477 15.63 2.98 -11.68
CA THR A 477 14.20 2.90 -12.04
C THR A 477 13.69 4.28 -12.42
N ARG A 478 12.98 4.37 -13.55
CA ARG A 478 12.21 5.55 -13.93
C ARG A 478 10.77 5.15 -14.15
N ASP A 479 9.85 5.84 -13.48
CA ASP A 479 8.40 5.74 -13.66
C ASP A 479 7.89 7.11 -14.13
N ASP A 480 7.17 7.17 -15.25
CA ASP A 480 6.68 8.42 -15.85
C ASP A 480 5.19 8.27 -16.19
N ILE A 481 4.36 9.21 -15.76
CA ILE A 481 2.92 9.25 -16.06
C ILE A 481 2.58 10.62 -16.63
N LYS A 482 1.89 10.65 -17.77
CA LYS A 482 1.24 11.81 -18.34
C LYS A 482 -0.25 11.54 -18.43
N GLN A 483 -1.06 12.49 -17.97
CA GLN A 483 -2.51 12.32 -17.91
C GLN A 483 -3.21 13.57 -18.43
N ALA A 484 -4.27 13.36 -19.20
CA ALA A 484 -5.18 14.40 -19.65
C ALA A 484 -6.62 13.96 -19.44
N ARG A 485 -7.45 14.81 -18.86
CA ARG A 485 -8.86 14.55 -18.59
C ARG A 485 -9.72 15.74 -18.99
N ALA A 486 -10.89 15.46 -19.57
CA ALA A 486 -11.88 16.47 -19.87
C ALA A 486 -13.27 15.93 -19.51
N GLU A 487 -14.14 16.80 -19.02
CA GLU A 487 -15.51 16.49 -18.62
C GLU A 487 -16.45 17.62 -19.04
N ILE A 488 -17.67 17.24 -19.39
CA ILE A 488 -18.81 18.14 -19.56
C ILE A 488 -19.97 17.54 -18.77
N GLU A 489 -20.62 18.37 -17.97
CA GLU A 489 -21.78 18.00 -17.16
C GLU A 489 -22.96 18.93 -17.47
N ARG A 490 -24.15 18.37 -17.56
CA ARG A 490 -25.41 19.08 -17.69
C ARG A 490 -26.26 18.81 -16.46
N GLU A 491 -26.59 19.86 -15.71
CA GLU A 491 -27.60 19.80 -14.65
C GLU A 491 -29.00 19.70 -15.27
N LEU A 492 -29.82 18.88 -14.64
CA LEU A 492 -31.20 18.60 -15.08
C LEU A 492 -32.13 18.73 -13.88
N ASP A 493 -33.40 19.04 -14.19
CA ASP A 493 -34.45 19.05 -13.20
C ASP A 493 -35.04 17.67 -13.02
N GLY A 494 -35.35 17.25 -11.77
CA GLY A 494 -36.04 16.02 -11.46
C GLY A 494 -35.13 14.92 -10.90
N PHE A 495 -35.56 13.66 -10.97
CA PHE A 495 -34.85 12.50 -10.39
C PHE A 495 -33.46 12.31 -10.97
N LEU A 496 -33.31 12.57 -12.26
CA LEU A 496 -32.02 12.64 -12.91
C LEU A 496 -31.48 14.06 -12.77
N SER A 497 -30.62 14.31 -11.78
CA SER A 497 -30.17 15.67 -11.44
C SER A 497 -28.99 16.17 -12.29
N SER A 498 -28.18 15.28 -12.85
CA SER A 498 -27.18 15.66 -13.85
C SER A 498 -26.75 14.50 -14.73
N VAL A 499 -26.18 14.82 -15.89
CA VAL A 499 -25.48 13.87 -16.78
C VAL A 499 -24.11 14.41 -17.09
N LYS A 500 -23.09 13.60 -16.87
CA LYS A 500 -21.67 13.89 -17.07
C LYS A 500 -21.09 12.95 -18.12
N VAL A 501 -20.40 13.50 -19.09
CA VAL A 501 -19.59 12.78 -20.08
C VAL A 501 -18.16 13.22 -19.92
N GLY A 502 -17.25 12.28 -19.86
CA GLY A 502 -15.85 12.61 -19.74
C GLY A 502 -14.94 11.59 -20.43
N VAL A 503 -13.69 11.97 -20.55
CA VAL A 503 -12.63 11.14 -21.09
C VAL A 503 -11.35 11.38 -20.31
N ASN A 504 -10.66 10.30 -19.97
CA ASN A 504 -9.32 10.34 -19.38
C ASN A 504 -8.35 9.57 -20.27
N TYR A 505 -7.18 10.16 -20.53
CA TYR A 505 -6.07 9.50 -21.20
C TYR A 505 -4.85 9.50 -20.29
N THR A 506 -4.25 8.31 -20.11
CA THR A 506 -3.03 8.11 -19.32
C THR A 506 -1.99 7.42 -20.17
N ASP A 507 -0.78 8.00 -20.24
CA ASP A 507 0.42 7.38 -20.83
C ASP A 507 1.43 7.14 -19.70
N ARG A 508 1.66 5.88 -19.37
CA ARG A 508 2.61 5.46 -18.31
C ARG A 508 3.73 4.63 -18.90
N SER A 509 4.96 4.92 -18.49
CA SER A 509 6.16 4.18 -18.86
C SER A 509 7.00 3.91 -17.62
N LYS A 510 7.35 2.64 -17.40
CA LYS A 510 8.26 2.25 -16.31
C LYS A 510 9.42 1.44 -16.86
N ARG A 511 10.64 1.93 -16.57
CA ARG A 511 11.89 1.28 -16.99
C ARG A 511 12.73 0.99 -15.75
N LEU A 512 13.24 -0.23 -15.68
CA LEU A 512 14.27 -0.64 -14.73
C LEU A 512 15.51 -1.05 -15.53
N THR A 513 16.67 -0.50 -15.14
CA THR A 513 17.98 -0.90 -15.67
C THR A 513 18.82 -1.35 -14.49
N ALA A 514 19.27 -2.59 -14.50
CA ALA A 514 20.15 -3.16 -13.48
C ALA A 514 21.58 -3.23 -14.00
N THR A 515 22.55 -2.99 -13.13
CA THR A 515 23.96 -3.29 -13.34
C THR A 515 24.44 -4.06 -12.13
N GLU A 516 25.09 -5.19 -12.32
CA GLU A 516 25.55 -6.04 -11.25
C GLU A 516 27.02 -6.37 -11.45
N TYR A 517 27.79 -6.33 -10.35
CA TYR A 517 29.19 -6.68 -10.33
C TYR A 517 29.42 -7.75 -9.26
N PHE A 518 30.33 -8.68 -9.54
CA PHE A 518 31.02 -9.43 -8.51
C PHE A 518 32.11 -8.56 -7.90
N LEU A 519 32.39 -8.75 -6.62
CA LEU A 519 33.51 -8.13 -5.93
C LEU A 519 34.58 -9.19 -5.69
N GLU A 520 35.78 -8.89 -6.13
CA GLU A 520 36.94 -9.77 -5.98
C GLU A 520 38.04 -9.06 -5.14
N PRO A 521 38.82 -9.78 -4.31
CA PRO A 521 39.95 -9.20 -3.60
C PRO A 521 40.92 -8.51 -4.55
N GLY A 522 41.30 -7.27 -4.25
CA GLY A 522 42.28 -6.50 -5.03
C GLY A 522 43.69 -6.82 -4.65
N GLY A 523 44.65 -6.33 -5.45
CA GLY A 523 46.08 -6.53 -5.21
C GLY A 523 46.75 -7.57 -6.11
N VAL A 524 48.00 -7.90 -5.83
CA VAL A 524 48.76 -8.86 -6.60
C VAL A 524 48.76 -10.21 -5.89
N GLY A 525 48.33 -11.23 -6.59
CA GLY A 525 48.29 -12.60 -6.06
C GLY A 525 47.61 -13.54 -7.03
N THR A 526 47.59 -14.83 -6.72
CA THR A 526 46.89 -15.86 -7.45
C THR A 526 46.08 -16.71 -6.47
N CYS A 527 44.92 -17.15 -6.87
CA CYS A 527 44.06 -18.07 -6.10
C CYS A 527 43.62 -19.24 -6.94
N THR A 528 43.58 -20.45 -6.36
CA THR A 528 42.94 -21.60 -6.98
C THR A 528 41.49 -21.67 -6.51
N THR A 529 40.58 -21.48 -7.42
CA THR A 529 39.14 -21.47 -7.16
C THR A 529 38.57 -22.86 -6.85
N PRO A 530 37.36 -23.01 -6.30
CA PRO A 530 36.74 -24.31 -6.05
C PRO A 530 36.62 -25.19 -7.29
N SER A 531 36.50 -24.60 -8.48
CA SER A 531 36.50 -25.33 -9.76
C SER A 531 37.87 -25.83 -10.22
N GLY A 532 38.97 -25.51 -9.50
CA GLY A 532 40.33 -25.83 -9.86
C GLY A 532 41.01 -24.85 -10.82
N ASN A 533 40.37 -23.76 -11.19
CA ASN A 533 40.94 -22.72 -12.03
C ASN A 533 41.92 -21.82 -11.19
N VAL A 534 43.04 -21.45 -11.78
CA VAL A 534 43.91 -20.43 -11.18
C VAL A 534 43.51 -19.06 -11.74
N VAL A 535 43.17 -18.12 -10.84
CA VAL A 535 42.80 -16.73 -11.16
C VAL A 535 43.90 -15.78 -10.65
N ASN A 536 44.08 -14.64 -11.32
CA ASN A 536 45.08 -13.63 -10.97
C ASN A 536 44.49 -12.60 -9.97
N THR A 537 43.99 -13.10 -8.85
CA THR A 537 43.49 -12.32 -7.73
C THR A 537 43.86 -13.03 -6.44
N PRO A 538 44.18 -12.35 -5.33
CA PRO A 538 44.41 -12.99 -4.04
C PRO A 538 43.20 -13.79 -3.60
N CYS A 539 43.40 -14.87 -2.82
CA CYS A 539 42.28 -15.57 -2.22
C CYS A 539 41.57 -14.75 -1.15
N GLU A 540 42.27 -13.82 -0.53
CA GLU A 540 41.81 -13.01 0.59
C GLU A 540 42.59 -11.69 0.69
N VAL A 541 41.97 -10.67 1.30
CA VAL A 541 42.63 -9.38 1.61
C VAL A 541 42.16 -8.88 2.97
N ALA A 542 43.06 -8.25 3.72
CA ALA A 542 42.77 -7.70 5.04
C ALA A 542 41.72 -6.59 4.96
N ILE A 543 40.87 -6.48 5.98
CA ILE A 543 40.01 -5.33 6.18
C ILE A 543 40.85 -4.16 6.62
N PRO A 544 40.93 -3.05 5.85
CA PRO A 544 41.79 -1.94 6.23
C PRO A 544 41.24 -1.18 7.46
N ASP A 545 42.11 -0.69 8.31
CA ASP A 545 41.77 -0.01 9.57
C ASP A 545 40.78 1.15 9.38
N ASN A 546 40.91 1.89 8.29
CA ASN A 546 40.03 3.02 7.97
C ASN A 546 38.61 2.61 7.61
N ALA A 547 38.34 1.33 7.27
CA ALA A 547 37.02 0.79 7.03
C ALA A 547 36.38 0.26 8.33
N ILE A 548 37.14 -0.05 9.35
CA ILE A 548 36.63 -0.60 10.62
C ILE A 548 35.93 0.51 11.41
N VAL A 549 34.66 0.30 11.71
CA VAL A 549 33.85 1.26 12.51
C VAL A 549 33.76 0.84 13.98
N GLY A 550 34.18 -0.36 14.32
CA GLY A 550 34.23 -0.90 15.68
C GLY A 550 33.86 -2.37 15.78
N SER A 551 33.40 -2.79 16.95
CA SER A 551 32.82 -4.11 17.19
C SER A 551 31.66 -4.00 18.16
N VAL A 552 30.76 -4.97 18.14
CA VAL A 552 29.63 -5.06 19.07
C VAL A 552 29.50 -6.50 19.59
N ASP A 553 28.97 -6.63 20.81
CA ASP A 553 28.52 -7.92 21.31
C ASP A 553 27.22 -8.27 20.56
N PHE A 554 27.31 -9.21 19.61
CA PHE A 554 26.24 -9.46 18.66
C PHE A 554 25.08 -10.21 19.32
N PHE A 555 23.85 -9.85 18.93
CA PHE A 555 22.64 -10.36 19.58
C PHE A 555 22.49 -11.89 19.45
N ARG A 556 21.61 -12.47 20.24
CA ARG A 556 21.35 -13.91 20.36
C ARG A 556 22.56 -14.72 20.83
N GLY A 557 23.49 -14.08 21.55
CA GLY A 557 24.61 -14.77 22.19
C GLY A 557 25.74 -15.20 21.28
N PHE A 558 25.81 -14.70 20.04
CA PHE A 558 26.91 -15.03 19.11
C PHE A 558 28.28 -14.54 19.62
N GLY A 559 28.31 -13.42 20.36
CA GLY A 559 29.53 -12.81 20.89
C GLY A 559 30.01 -11.62 20.07
N PRO A 560 31.24 -11.14 20.33
CA PRO A 560 31.78 -9.94 19.67
C PRO A 560 31.96 -10.16 18.15
N LEU A 561 31.52 -9.18 17.35
CA LEU A 561 31.62 -9.19 15.89
C LEU A 561 32.18 -7.88 15.38
N ILE A 562 33.17 -7.95 14.48
CA ILE A 562 33.71 -6.79 13.78
C ILE A 562 32.65 -6.11 12.90
N MET A 563 32.64 -4.77 12.94
CA MET A 563 31.80 -3.94 12.10
C MET A 563 32.69 -3.09 11.19
N TYR A 564 32.43 -3.11 9.89
CA TYR A 564 33.17 -2.31 8.92
C TYR A 564 32.23 -1.69 7.86
N ASP A 565 32.68 -0.57 7.27
CA ASP A 565 31.96 0.12 6.19
C ASP A 565 32.48 -0.36 4.84
N PRO A 566 31.68 -1.00 3.99
CA PRO A 566 32.13 -1.56 2.73
C PRO A 566 32.40 -0.49 1.64
N ARG A 567 31.90 0.74 1.80
CA ARG A 567 32.00 1.79 0.76
C ARG A 567 33.44 2.20 0.47
N GLY A 568 34.26 2.28 1.48
CA GLY A 568 35.70 2.61 1.35
C GLY A 568 36.51 1.56 0.59
N LEU A 569 36.06 0.30 0.60
CA LEU A 569 36.83 -0.83 0.05
C LEU A 569 36.98 -0.79 -1.48
N LEU A 570 36.04 -0.17 -2.18
CA LEU A 570 36.07 -0.02 -3.65
C LEU A 570 37.00 1.13 -4.10
N GLY A 571 37.00 2.25 -3.37
CA GLY A 571 37.77 3.44 -3.70
C GLY A 571 39.28 3.23 -3.54
N ASP A 572 39.66 2.46 -2.56
CA ASP A 572 41.07 2.15 -2.24
C ASP A 572 41.62 0.93 -3.00
N GLY A 573 40.79 0.30 -3.85
CA GLY A 573 41.16 -0.89 -4.63
C GLY A 573 41.35 -2.15 -3.79
N VAL A 574 40.81 -2.18 -2.56
CA VAL A 574 40.79 -3.36 -1.70
C VAL A 574 39.88 -4.44 -2.29
N LEU A 575 38.74 -4.02 -2.86
CA LEU A 575 37.90 -4.86 -3.67
C LEU A 575 37.76 -4.27 -5.08
N ILE A 576 37.68 -5.15 -6.08
CA ILE A 576 37.60 -4.80 -7.50
C ILE A 576 36.23 -5.27 -8.04
N ARG A 577 35.59 -4.42 -8.86
CA ARG A 577 34.34 -4.74 -9.56
C ARG A 577 34.59 -5.52 -10.84
N GLU A 578 34.02 -6.73 -10.95
CA GLU A 578 33.96 -7.52 -12.17
C GLU A 578 32.52 -7.65 -12.67
N LEU A 579 32.25 -7.19 -13.90
CA LEU A 579 30.90 -7.09 -14.45
C LEU A 579 30.22 -8.45 -14.57
N ASN A 580 29.06 -8.62 -13.92
CA ASN A 580 28.16 -9.74 -14.11
C ASN A 580 27.15 -9.45 -15.24
N SER A 581 27.57 -9.61 -16.49
CA SER A 581 26.77 -9.24 -17.67
C SER A 581 25.46 -10.04 -17.74
N GLY A 582 25.48 -11.34 -17.45
CA GLY A 582 24.32 -12.20 -17.56
C GLY A 582 23.17 -11.81 -16.61
N GLN A 583 23.48 -11.44 -15.39
CA GLN A 583 22.47 -11.02 -14.40
C GLN A 583 21.96 -9.60 -14.64
N ARG A 584 22.83 -8.68 -15.06
CA ARG A 584 22.43 -7.33 -15.43
C ARG A 584 21.28 -7.34 -16.44
N GLU A 585 21.41 -8.14 -17.47
CA GLU A 585 20.48 -8.19 -18.57
C GLU A 585 19.13 -8.82 -18.16
N ARG A 586 19.17 -9.86 -17.30
CA ARG A 586 17.97 -10.57 -16.81
C ARG A 586 17.10 -9.74 -15.86
N LYS A 587 17.65 -8.70 -15.22
CA LYS A 587 16.92 -7.87 -14.26
C LYS A 587 16.35 -6.58 -14.88
N SER A 588 16.67 -6.27 -16.15
CA SER A 588 16.27 -5.03 -16.81
C SER A 588 15.01 -5.21 -17.64
N TYR A 589 14.07 -4.26 -17.58
CA TYR A 589 12.84 -4.29 -18.35
C TYR A 589 12.31 -2.88 -18.64
N HIS A 590 11.41 -2.77 -19.62
CA HIS A 590 10.65 -1.57 -19.92
C HIS A 590 9.21 -1.94 -20.25
N VAL A 591 8.25 -1.41 -19.50
CA VAL A 591 6.81 -1.60 -19.71
C VAL A 591 6.16 -0.25 -19.97
N SER A 592 5.34 -0.16 -20.99
CA SER A 592 4.55 1.02 -21.34
C SER A 592 3.07 0.68 -21.46
N GLU A 593 2.21 1.60 -21.04
CA GLU A 593 0.76 1.47 -21.10
C GLU A 593 0.13 2.80 -21.53
N LYS A 594 -0.70 2.75 -22.56
CA LYS A 594 -1.56 3.86 -22.98
C LYS A 594 -2.99 3.46 -22.70
N VAL A 595 -3.65 4.22 -21.83
CA VAL A 595 -4.99 3.91 -21.34
C VAL A 595 -5.93 5.05 -21.69
N LEU A 596 -6.95 4.77 -22.48
CA LEU A 596 -8.03 5.70 -22.80
C LEU A 596 -9.30 5.25 -22.10
N THR A 597 -9.90 6.13 -21.30
CA THR A 597 -11.09 5.84 -20.51
C THR A 597 -12.18 6.89 -20.75
N PRO A 598 -13.01 6.77 -21.80
CA PRO A 598 -14.27 7.48 -21.86
C PRO A 598 -15.24 6.96 -20.82
N TYR A 599 -16.05 7.84 -20.27
CA TYR A 599 -17.10 7.50 -19.30
C TYR A 599 -18.34 8.36 -19.43
N LEU A 600 -19.45 7.77 -18.99
CA LEU A 600 -20.75 8.41 -18.85
C LEU A 600 -21.26 8.18 -17.44
N MET A 601 -21.73 9.22 -16.77
CA MET A 601 -22.33 9.14 -15.44
C MET A 601 -23.59 10.00 -15.38
N ALA A 602 -24.60 9.50 -14.69
CA ALA A 602 -25.79 10.24 -14.33
C ALA A 602 -25.88 10.32 -12.80
N THR A 603 -26.17 11.50 -12.27
CA THR A 603 -26.42 11.72 -10.85
C THR A 603 -27.93 11.67 -10.59
N LEU A 604 -28.30 11.03 -9.49
CA LEU A 604 -29.67 10.78 -9.10
C LEU A 604 -29.99 11.56 -7.83
N HIS A 605 -31.14 12.25 -7.81
CA HIS A 605 -31.65 12.93 -6.63
C HIS A 605 -33.15 12.80 -6.57
N GLY A 606 -33.68 12.32 -5.46
CA GLY A 606 -35.09 12.16 -5.25
C GLY A 606 -35.45 11.87 -3.81
N SER A 607 -36.72 11.54 -3.56
CA SER A 607 -37.20 11.19 -2.23
C SER A 607 -37.91 9.84 -2.24
N LEU A 608 -37.71 9.06 -1.18
CA LEU A 608 -38.46 7.85 -0.91
C LEU A 608 -39.21 8.01 0.43
N GLY A 609 -40.45 8.42 0.35
CA GLY A 609 -41.22 8.89 1.52
C GLY A 609 -40.57 10.18 2.09
N SER A 610 -40.23 10.15 3.37
CA SER A 610 -39.55 11.27 4.05
C SER A 610 -38.00 11.20 3.97
N SER A 611 -37.45 10.23 3.24
CA SER A 611 -35.99 10.00 3.14
C SER A 611 -35.48 10.55 1.83
N ASP A 612 -34.29 11.14 1.86
CA ASP A 612 -33.56 11.65 0.71
C ASP A 612 -32.79 10.51 0.02
N LEU A 613 -33.06 10.29 -1.27
CA LEU A 613 -32.39 9.29 -2.10
C LEU A 613 -31.47 9.99 -3.08
N THR A 614 -30.17 9.79 -2.92
CA THR A 614 -29.14 10.30 -3.85
C THR A 614 -28.32 9.14 -4.41
N GLY A 615 -27.56 9.42 -5.47
CA GLY A 615 -26.68 8.39 -6.03
C GLY A 615 -26.14 8.75 -7.39
N ASN A 616 -25.44 7.79 -7.97
CA ASN A 616 -24.95 7.89 -9.33
C ASN A 616 -24.99 6.53 -10.02
N VAL A 617 -25.16 6.55 -11.33
CA VAL A 617 -25.06 5.38 -12.21
C VAL A 617 -24.22 5.76 -13.41
N GLY A 618 -23.30 4.89 -13.82
CA GLY A 618 -22.45 5.20 -14.94
C GLY A 618 -21.65 4.00 -15.47
N VAL A 619 -20.86 4.26 -16.47
CA VAL A 619 -20.01 3.26 -17.12
C VAL A 619 -18.70 3.89 -17.56
N GLN A 620 -17.61 3.16 -17.34
CA GLN A 620 -16.31 3.42 -17.97
C GLN A 620 -16.03 2.38 -19.04
N ALA A 621 -15.46 2.80 -20.16
CA ALA A 621 -14.93 1.91 -21.19
C ALA A 621 -13.40 2.10 -21.23
N VAL A 622 -12.65 1.15 -20.71
CA VAL A 622 -11.19 1.24 -20.55
C VAL A 622 -10.51 0.52 -21.70
N HIS A 623 -9.88 1.28 -22.60
CA HIS A 623 -9.00 0.75 -23.65
C HIS A 623 -7.56 0.81 -23.18
N THR A 624 -6.88 -0.32 -23.16
CA THR A 624 -5.47 -0.42 -22.81
C THR A 624 -4.65 -0.90 -24.00
N ASP A 625 -3.61 -0.15 -24.36
CA ASP A 625 -2.53 -0.56 -25.24
C ASP A 625 -1.28 -0.76 -24.38
N GLN A 626 -0.93 -2.02 -24.13
CA GLN A 626 0.16 -2.45 -23.25
C GLN A 626 1.27 -3.04 -24.08
N ALA A 627 2.51 -2.58 -23.87
CA ALA A 627 3.70 -3.12 -24.50
C ALA A 627 4.83 -3.29 -23.49
N SER A 628 5.61 -4.36 -23.68
CA SER A 628 6.83 -4.60 -22.92
C SER A 628 7.99 -4.80 -23.88
N SER A 629 9.14 -4.22 -23.56
CA SER A 629 10.38 -4.37 -24.32
C SER A 629 11.56 -4.67 -23.38
N GLY A 630 12.46 -5.52 -23.83
CA GLY A 630 13.63 -5.95 -23.08
C GLY A 630 14.30 -7.14 -23.73
N LEU A 631 15.23 -7.74 -22.99
CA LEU A 631 15.94 -8.91 -23.42
C LEU A 631 15.18 -10.18 -23.08
N THR A 632 15.32 -11.18 -23.95
CA THR A 632 14.88 -12.56 -23.73
C THR A 632 16.06 -13.49 -23.97
N PHE A 633 16.04 -14.68 -23.41
CA PHE A 633 17.21 -15.57 -23.28
C PHE A 633 16.90 -16.95 -23.86
N PRO A 634 17.01 -17.14 -25.20
CA PRO A 634 16.91 -18.45 -25.81
C PRO A 634 18.13 -19.32 -25.46
N SER A 635 17.90 -20.59 -25.11
CA SER A 635 18.94 -21.55 -24.82
C SER A 635 19.78 -21.81 -26.08
N GLY A 636 21.11 -21.73 -25.97
CA GLY A 636 22.02 -21.89 -27.12
C GLY A 636 22.21 -20.63 -27.97
N GLY A 637 21.43 -19.58 -27.73
CA GLY A 637 21.56 -18.26 -28.36
C GLY A 637 21.93 -17.16 -27.34
N GLY A 638 22.52 -16.06 -27.78
CA GLY A 638 22.74 -14.89 -26.92
C GLY A 638 21.43 -14.18 -26.59
N ALA A 639 21.46 -13.29 -25.59
CA ALA A 639 20.34 -12.41 -25.22
C ALA A 639 19.83 -11.60 -26.43
N GLN A 640 18.52 -11.55 -26.63
CA GLN A 640 17.91 -10.90 -27.79
C GLN A 640 16.83 -9.89 -27.37
N ASN A 641 16.76 -8.76 -28.07
CA ASN A 641 15.72 -7.76 -27.83
C ASN A 641 14.39 -8.18 -28.43
N VAL A 642 13.33 -8.09 -27.63
CA VAL A 642 11.95 -8.25 -28.10
C VAL A 642 11.09 -7.07 -27.65
N THR A 643 10.05 -6.79 -28.43
CA THR A 643 8.97 -5.86 -28.03
C THR A 643 7.65 -6.54 -28.38
N VAL A 644 6.87 -6.80 -27.37
CA VAL A 644 5.57 -7.48 -27.50
C VAL A 644 4.53 -6.82 -26.61
N GLY A 645 3.25 -7.00 -26.95
CA GLY A 645 2.16 -6.38 -26.17
C GLY A 645 0.80 -6.84 -26.64
N ILE A 646 -0.22 -6.32 -25.97
CA ILE A 646 -1.63 -6.58 -26.28
C ILE A 646 -2.47 -5.31 -26.17
N LYS A 647 -3.59 -5.29 -26.91
CA LYS A 647 -4.63 -4.28 -26.79
C LYS A 647 -5.94 -4.94 -26.37
N TYR A 648 -6.66 -4.31 -25.46
CA TYR A 648 -7.94 -4.85 -24.99
C TYR A 648 -8.85 -3.75 -24.47
N TRP A 649 -10.14 -4.10 -24.34
CA TRP A 649 -11.17 -3.29 -23.70
C TRP A 649 -11.72 -3.98 -22.48
N ASP A 650 -11.96 -3.21 -21.42
CA ASP A 650 -12.75 -3.61 -20.26
C ASP A 650 -13.88 -2.57 -20.05
N ILE A 651 -15.11 -3.06 -19.87
CA ILE A 651 -16.29 -2.23 -19.57
C ILE A 651 -16.59 -2.36 -18.10
N LEU A 652 -16.75 -1.24 -17.41
CA LEU A 652 -16.88 -1.15 -15.96
C LEU A 652 -18.12 -0.32 -15.60
N PRO A 653 -19.30 -0.93 -15.53
CA PRO A 653 -20.50 -0.27 -15.00
C PRO A 653 -20.40 -0.07 -13.50
N SER A 654 -21.02 1.00 -12.99
CA SER A 654 -21.12 1.29 -11.55
C SER A 654 -22.46 1.95 -11.21
N LEU A 655 -22.99 1.61 -10.05
CA LEU A 655 -24.15 2.20 -9.41
C LEU A 655 -23.86 2.41 -7.94
N ASN A 656 -24.07 3.62 -7.43
CA ASN A 656 -24.08 3.92 -6.01
C ASN A 656 -25.40 4.58 -5.65
N LEU A 657 -26.07 4.07 -4.65
CA LEU A 657 -27.31 4.63 -4.10
C LEU A 657 -27.13 4.90 -2.61
N SER A 658 -27.61 6.03 -2.13
CA SER A 658 -27.55 6.47 -0.74
C SER A 658 -28.91 6.97 -0.31
N LEU A 659 -29.53 6.29 0.66
CA LEU A 659 -30.80 6.67 1.28
C LEU A 659 -30.53 7.29 2.64
N ARG A 660 -30.82 8.59 2.79
CA ARG A 660 -30.66 9.34 4.05
C ARG A 660 -32.01 9.54 4.70
N THR A 661 -32.18 9.00 5.89
CA THR A 661 -33.44 9.07 6.62
C THR A 661 -33.46 10.26 7.61
N PRO A 662 -34.65 10.80 7.98
CA PRO A 662 -34.76 11.84 9.00
C PRO A 662 -34.22 11.44 10.37
N ALA A 663 -34.12 10.13 10.63
CA ALA A 663 -33.54 9.58 11.86
C ALA A 663 -32.00 9.44 11.82
N ASP A 664 -31.33 10.15 10.92
CA ASP A 664 -29.86 10.09 10.75
C ASP A 664 -29.30 8.68 10.42
N PHE A 665 -30.09 7.82 9.82
CA PHE A 665 -29.56 6.62 9.18
C PHE A 665 -29.20 6.92 7.72
N VAL A 666 -28.07 6.37 7.28
CA VAL A 666 -27.69 6.35 5.87
C VAL A 666 -27.50 4.90 5.44
N VAL A 667 -28.24 4.48 4.41
CA VAL A 667 -28.12 3.16 3.83
C VAL A 667 -27.53 3.31 2.44
N ARG A 668 -26.40 2.65 2.17
CA ARG A 668 -25.76 2.68 0.86
C ARG A 668 -25.75 1.30 0.21
N LEU A 669 -25.98 1.29 -1.09
CA LEU A 669 -25.84 0.12 -1.96
C LEU A 669 -24.94 0.51 -3.13
N ALA A 670 -23.85 -0.21 -3.34
CA ALA A 670 -23.00 -0.06 -4.52
C ALA A 670 -22.94 -1.38 -5.29
N LEU A 671 -23.06 -1.28 -6.60
CA LEU A 671 -22.89 -2.39 -7.56
C LEU A 671 -21.88 -1.93 -8.60
N ALA A 672 -20.84 -2.72 -8.87
CA ALA A 672 -19.82 -2.31 -9.83
C ALA A 672 -19.11 -3.49 -10.48
N GLU A 673 -18.56 -3.27 -11.67
CA GLU A 673 -17.41 -4.01 -12.16
C GLU A 673 -16.15 -3.20 -11.91
N GLU A 674 -15.13 -3.84 -11.36
CA GLU A 674 -13.87 -3.23 -10.93
C GLU A 674 -12.71 -3.94 -11.59
N MET A 675 -11.60 -3.22 -11.78
CA MET A 675 -10.39 -3.80 -12.32
C MET A 675 -9.13 -3.29 -11.63
N MET A 676 -8.06 -4.08 -11.70
CA MET A 676 -6.71 -3.65 -11.33
C MET A 676 -5.70 -4.20 -12.33
N ARG A 677 -4.87 -3.34 -12.87
CA ARG A 677 -3.83 -3.70 -13.84
C ARG A 677 -2.75 -4.57 -13.17
N PRO A 678 -2.10 -5.51 -13.92
CA PRO A 678 -1.03 -6.36 -13.39
C PRO A 678 0.13 -5.55 -12.83
N ARG A 679 0.94 -6.16 -11.98
CA ARG A 679 2.20 -5.57 -11.54
C ARG A 679 3.12 -5.37 -12.75
N MET A 680 3.85 -4.24 -12.77
CA MET A 680 4.73 -3.91 -13.89
C MET A 680 5.86 -4.94 -14.12
N PRO A 681 6.54 -5.46 -13.07
CA PRO A 681 7.56 -6.49 -13.28
C PRO A 681 7.03 -7.79 -13.89
N ASP A 682 5.77 -8.15 -13.59
CA ASP A 682 5.15 -9.38 -14.10
C ASP A 682 4.90 -9.32 -15.62
N LEU A 683 4.87 -8.10 -16.19
CA LEU A 683 4.70 -7.83 -17.62
C LEU A 683 6.01 -7.85 -18.40
N SER A 684 7.16 -8.15 -17.77
CA SER A 684 8.45 -8.09 -18.44
C SER A 684 8.57 -9.13 -19.54
N THR A 685 9.43 -8.86 -20.54
CA THR A 685 9.82 -9.81 -21.61
C THR A 685 11.01 -10.69 -21.22
N VAL A 686 11.51 -10.54 -19.99
CA VAL A 686 12.62 -11.37 -19.51
C VAL A 686 12.12 -12.79 -19.31
N ILE A 687 12.38 -13.64 -20.30
CA ILE A 687 12.00 -15.04 -20.35
C ILE A 687 13.24 -15.85 -20.74
N ASP A 688 13.57 -16.82 -19.92
CA ASP A 688 14.50 -17.89 -20.24
C ASP A 688 13.73 -19.02 -20.90
N TYR A 689 14.12 -19.49 -22.08
CA TYR A 689 13.43 -20.57 -22.74
C TYR A 689 14.36 -21.41 -23.61
N GLY A 690 13.99 -22.68 -23.78
CA GLY A 690 14.75 -23.65 -24.58
C GLY A 690 13.88 -24.85 -24.94
N THR A 691 14.42 -25.77 -25.72
CA THR A 691 13.73 -26.98 -26.12
C THR A 691 13.99 -28.13 -25.13
N ASN A 692 12.96 -28.93 -24.89
CA ASN A 692 13.05 -30.07 -23.98
C ASN A 692 13.23 -31.40 -24.82
N PRO A 693 14.40 -32.03 -24.76
CA PRO A 693 14.64 -33.27 -25.51
C PRO A 693 13.71 -34.43 -25.10
N SER A 694 13.27 -34.45 -23.84
CA SER A 694 12.38 -35.50 -23.33
C SER A 694 10.92 -35.28 -23.75
N ASP A 695 10.57 -34.16 -24.36
CA ASP A 695 9.22 -33.83 -24.84
C ASP A 695 9.27 -33.34 -26.30
N ASN A 696 9.85 -34.18 -27.18
CA ASN A 696 9.93 -33.90 -28.61
C ASN A 696 10.43 -32.50 -28.99
N PHE A 697 11.31 -31.96 -28.19
CA PHE A 697 11.88 -30.60 -28.38
C PHE A 697 10.86 -29.44 -28.34
N VAL A 698 9.72 -29.67 -27.64
CA VAL A 698 8.78 -28.58 -27.36
C VAL A 698 9.46 -27.50 -26.52
N ILE A 699 9.09 -26.24 -26.74
CA ILE A 699 9.67 -25.09 -26.03
C ILE A 699 9.13 -25.03 -24.60
N TYR A 700 10.03 -24.94 -23.63
CA TYR A 700 9.72 -24.66 -22.23
C TYR A 700 10.46 -23.39 -21.81
N GLY A 701 9.76 -22.51 -21.10
CA GLY A 701 10.36 -21.28 -20.59
C GLY A 701 9.88 -20.92 -19.18
N SER A 702 10.57 -19.94 -18.60
CA SER A 702 10.18 -19.33 -17.34
C SER A 702 10.49 -17.84 -17.33
N GLY A 703 9.63 -17.01 -16.69
CA GLY A 703 9.85 -15.56 -16.63
C GLY A 703 8.58 -14.74 -16.57
N GLY A 704 8.65 -13.50 -17.09
CA GLY A 704 7.51 -12.58 -17.15
C GLY A 704 6.45 -12.99 -18.17
N ASN A 705 5.30 -12.30 -18.13
CA ASN A 705 4.21 -12.53 -19.08
C ASN A 705 3.67 -11.18 -19.60
N PRO A 706 4.16 -10.69 -20.72
CA PRO A 706 3.73 -9.41 -21.30
C PRO A 706 2.26 -9.38 -21.77
N PHE A 707 1.59 -10.53 -21.80
CA PHE A 707 0.20 -10.68 -22.26
C PHE A 707 -0.81 -10.77 -21.11
N LEU A 708 -0.41 -10.51 -19.87
CA LEU A 708 -1.32 -10.49 -18.73
C LEU A 708 -2.40 -9.42 -18.88
N LYS A 709 -3.64 -9.81 -18.59
CA LYS A 709 -4.79 -8.91 -18.49
C LYS A 709 -5.07 -8.55 -17.03
N PRO A 710 -5.75 -7.43 -16.75
CA PRO A 710 -6.06 -6.99 -15.39
C PRO A 710 -6.81 -8.03 -14.56
N TYR A 711 -6.70 -7.96 -13.24
CA TYR A 711 -7.73 -8.48 -12.34
C TYR A 711 -9.06 -7.82 -12.68
N LYS A 712 -10.15 -8.56 -12.60
CA LYS A 712 -11.50 -8.04 -12.81
C LYS A 712 -12.48 -8.70 -11.85
N ALA A 713 -13.37 -7.91 -11.26
CA ALA A 713 -14.37 -8.40 -10.30
C ALA A 713 -15.72 -7.73 -10.50
N LYS A 714 -16.79 -8.47 -10.19
CA LYS A 714 -18.12 -7.93 -9.96
C LYS A 714 -18.32 -7.77 -8.46
N ALA A 715 -18.64 -6.56 -8.04
CA ALA A 715 -18.70 -6.16 -6.64
C ALA A 715 -20.12 -5.75 -6.23
N ILE A 716 -20.47 -6.10 -5.00
CA ILE A 716 -21.64 -5.62 -4.27
C ILE A 716 -21.17 -5.15 -2.91
N ASP A 717 -21.43 -3.89 -2.57
CA ASP A 717 -21.19 -3.31 -1.27
C ASP A 717 -22.52 -2.82 -0.68
N PHE A 718 -22.80 -3.20 0.57
CA PHE A 718 -23.97 -2.76 1.31
C PHE A 718 -23.54 -2.22 2.65
N ASN A 719 -23.98 -1.00 2.99
CA ASN A 719 -23.56 -0.27 4.16
C ASN A 719 -24.75 0.35 4.89
N VAL A 720 -24.79 0.22 6.21
CA VAL A 720 -25.76 0.86 7.09
C VAL A 720 -25.00 1.68 8.11
N GLU A 721 -25.27 2.96 8.16
CA GLU A 721 -24.64 3.93 9.06
C GLU A 721 -25.70 4.62 9.92
N LYS A 722 -25.41 4.78 11.21
CA LYS A 722 -26.16 5.63 12.13
C LYS A 722 -25.28 6.79 12.52
N TYR A 723 -25.74 8.00 12.23
CA TYR A 723 -25.07 9.23 12.62
C TYR A 723 -25.68 9.81 13.91
N PHE A 724 -24.85 10.50 14.67
CA PHE A 724 -25.24 11.23 15.88
C PHE A 724 -25.02 12.73 15.61
N GLY A 725 -25.85 13.30 14.73
CA GLY A 725 -25.65 14.63 14.17
C GLY A 725 -24.35 14.71 13.35
N SER A 726 -23.55 15.75 13.63
CA SER A 726 -22.21 15.92 13.07
C SER A 726 -21.10 15.34 13.95
N LYS A 727 -21.42 14.82 15.16
CA LYS A 727 -20.41 14.48 16.18
C LYS A 727 -19.76 13.13 15.94
N GLY A 728 -20.52 12.14 15.49
CA GLY A 728 -20.01 10.79 15.34
C GLY A 728 -20.94 9.87 14.59
N TYR A 729 -20.49 8.62 14.38
CA TYR A 729 -21.26 7.58 13.69
C TYR A 729 -20.86 6.17 14.13
N ILE A 730 -21.73 5.21 13.83
CA ILE A 730 -21.45 3.78 13.78
C ILE A 730 -21.89 3.27 12.42
N ALA A 731 -21.08 2.43 11.78
CA ALA A 731 -21.34 1.85 10.48
C ALA A 731 -21.06 0.36 10.43
N LEU A 732 -21.94 -0.39 9.76
CA LEU A 732 -21.72 -1.78 9.38
C LEU A 732 -21.71 -1.84 7.85
N GLN A 733 -20.59 -2.30 7.29
CA GLN A 733 -20.40 -2.48 5.86
C GLN A 733 -20.26 -3.98 5.56
N THR A 734 -20.88 -4.45 4.50
CA THR A 734 -20.69 -5.81 3.99
C THR A 734 -20.34 -5.73 2.52
N PHE A 735 -19.49 -6.64 2.06
CA PHE A 735 -19.06 -6.67 0.67
C PHE A 735 -18.92 -8.09 0.14
N TYR A 736 -19.19 -8.23 -1.15
CA TYR A 736 -18.97 -9.45 -1.91
C TYR A 736 -18.40 -9.11 -3.28
N LYS A 737 -17.30 -9.78 -3.68
CA LYS A 737 -16.69 -9.64 -5.00
C LYS A 737 -16.54 -11.02 -5.65
N HIS A 738 -17.03 -11.16 -6.85
CA HIS A 738 -16.76 -12.31 -7.70
C HIS A 738 -15.62 -11.96 -8.65
N LEU A 739 -14.50 -12.71 -8.57
CA LEU A 739 -13.34 -12.49 -9.41
C LEU A 739 -13.55 -13.16 -10.77
N ASP A 740 -13.91 -12.40 -11.79
CA ASP A 740 -14.01 -12.88 -13.16
C ASP A 740 -12.62 -13.24 -13.72
N ARG A 741 -11.59 -12.50 -13.29
CA ARG A 741 -10.21 -12.69 -13.69
C ARG A 741 -9.25 -12.35 -12.54
N TYR A 742 -8.33 -13.24 -12.23
CA TYR A 742 -7.26 -13.02 -11.26
C TYR A 742 -5.94 -13.63 -11.76
N ILE A 743 -4.81 -13.30 -11.15
CA ILE A 743 -3.48 -13.71 -11.60
C ILE A 743 -2.88 -14.66 -10.55
N VAL A 744 -2.32 -15.77 -11.02
CA VAL A 744 -1.63 -16.78 -10.21
C VAL A 744 -0.42 -17.34 -10.97
N ASN A 745 0.54 -17.87 -10.25
CA ASN A 745 1.65 -18.64 -10.83
C ASN A 745 1.16 -19.95 -11.44
N GLY A 746 1.69 -20.32 -12.61
CA GLY A 746 1.39 -21.60 -13.23
C GLY A 746 2.18 -21.83 -14.51
N VAL A 747 2.05 -23.05 -15.03
CA VAL A 747 2.58 -23.42 -16.36
C VAL A 747 1.44 -23.27 -17.36
N ILE A 748 1.59 -22.41 -18.35
CA ILE A 748 0.58 -22.16 -19.37
C ILE A 748 1.07 -22.62 -20.75
N PRO A 749 0.18 -23.05 -21.67
CA PRO A 749 0.48 -23.05 -23.08
C PRO A 749 0.85 -21.63 -23.55
N PHE A 750 1.93 -21.49 -24.28
CA PHE A 750 2.46 -20.20 -24.69
C PHE A 750 2.91 -20.22 -26.14
N ASP A 751 2.58 -19.17 -26.88
CA ASP A 751 2.98 -18.99 -28.27
C ASP A 751 4.24 -18.13 -28.35
N TYR A 752 5.35 -18.75 -28.70
CA TYR A 752 6.65 -18.12 -28.86
C TYR A 752 6.85 -17.47 -30.25
N SER A 753 5.82 -17.38 -31.11
CA SER A 753 5.95 -16.80 -32.46
C SER A 753 6.44 -15.34 -32.49
N SER A 754 6.23 -14.61 -31.40
CA SER A 754 6.74 -13.25 -31.22
C SER A 754 8.12 -13.18 -30.55
N PHE A 755 8.74 -14.33 -30.28
CA PHE A 755 10.05 -14.47 -29.65
C PHE A 755 11.05 -15.12 -30.60
N PRO A 756 12.36 -14.84 -30.49
CA PRO A 756 13.38 -15.45 -31.32
C PRO A 756 13.53 -16.96 -31.03
N ILE A 757 13.00 -17.82 -31.89
CA ILE A 757 13.08 -19.28 -31.74
C ILE A 757 14.02 -19.96 -32.75
N ASP A 758 14.47 -19.23 -33.81
CA ASP A 758 15.32 -19.79 -34.87
C ASP A 758 16.71 -20.20 -34.38
N ASN A 759 17.15 -19.65 -33.26
CA ASN A 759 18.47 -19.92 -32.64
C ASN A 759 18.44 -21.00 -31.58
N LEU A 760 17.29 -21.64 -31.32
CA LEU A 760 17.20 -22.74 -30.37
C LEU A 760 17.89 -23.98 -30.91
N SER A 761 18.69 -24.65 -30.08
CA SER A 761 19.41 -25.86 -30.43
C SER A 761 19.16 -26.94 -29.36
N PRO A 762 18.54 -28.04 -29.76
CA PRO A 762 17.96 -28.37 -31.09
C PRO A 762 16.73 -27.51 -31.42
N PRO A 763 16.39 -27.35 -32.72
CA PRO A 763 15.27 -26.54 -33.15
C PRO A 763 13.92 -27.14 -32.69
N PRO A 764 12.95 -26.30 -32.31
CA PRO A 764 11.62 -26.79 -31.91
C PRO A 764 10.78 -27.20 -33.13
N PRO A 765 9.77 -28.08 -32.95
CA PRO A 765 8.84 -28.45 -34.02
C PRO A 765 7.91 -27.33 -34.47
N GLY A 766 7.81 -26.26 -33.68
CA GLY A 766 6.99 -25.07 -33.93
C GLY A 766 7.05 -24.07 -32.78
N PRO A 767 6.35 -22.93 -32.88
CA PRO A 767 6.40 -21.86 -31.87
C PRO A 767 5.57 -22.15 -30.61
N GLN A 768 4.81 -23.24 -30.60
CA GLN A 768 3.97 -23.59 -29.45
C GLN A 768 4.80 -24.29 -28.37
N GLY A 769 4.59 -23.90 -27.12
CA GLY A 769 5.29 -24.46 -25.98
C GLY A 769 4.62 -24.16 -24.65
N PHE A 770 5.40 -24.20 -23.58
CA PHE A 770 4.93 -23.94 -22.23
C PHE A 770 5.77 -22.85 -21.56
N LEU A 771 5.10 -22.00 -20.75
CA LEU A 771 5.75 -20.94 -19.98
C LEU A 771 5.33 -21.03 -18.50
N THR A 772 6.30 -21.16 -17.62
CA THR A 772 6.12 -21.02 -16.17
C THR A 772 6.12 -19.54 -15.83
N THR A 773 4.98 -19.00 -15.44
CA THR A 773 4.79 -17.54 -15.28
C THR A 773 3.57 -17.21 -14.44
N GLN A 774 3.38 -15.92 -14.21
CA GLN A 774 2.09 -15.37 -13.77
C GLN A 774 1.06 -15.50 -14.91
N ALA A 775 -0.12 -16.05 -14.60
CA ALA A 775 -1.15 -16.33 -15.59
C ALA A 775 -2.54 -15.91 -15.12
N ASN A 776 -3.37 -15.46 -16.08
CA ASN A 776 -4.77 -15.15 -15.80
C ASN A 776 -5.59 -16.42 -15.59
N ARG A 777 -6.39 -16.45 -14.51
CA ARG A 777 -7.35 -17.48 -14.19
C ARG A 777 -8.74 -16.89 -13.93
N LYS A 778 -9.79 -17.69 -14.14
CA LYS A 778 -11.18 -17.33 -13.89
C LYS A 778 -11.71 -17.96 -12.61
N GLY A 779 -12.64 -17.27 -11.97
CA GLY A 779 -13.41 -17.78 -10.84
C GLY A 779 -12.69 -17.66 -9.51
N GLY A 780 -13.18 -16.80 -8.66
CA GLY A 780 -12.76 -16.61 -7.29
C GLY A 780 -13.80 -15.81 -6.56
N LYS A 781 -13.70 -15.76 -5.23
CA LYS A 781 -14.66 -15.00 -4.40
C LYS A 781 -13.90 -14.31 -3.29
N LEU A 782 -14.36 -13.09 -2.99
CA LEU A 782 -13.92 -12.29 -1.86
C LEU A 782 -15.17 -11.75 -1.17
N TYR A 783 -15.24 -11.87 0.15
CA TYR A 783 -16.36 -11.35 0.91
C TYR A 783 -15.99 -11.08 2.35
N GLY A 784 -16.74 -10.20 2.98
CA GLY A 784 -16.49 -9.85 4.37
C GLY A 784 -17.44 -8.79 4.90
N PHE A 785 -17.09 -8.31 6.10
CA PHE A 785 -17.78 -7.20 6.74
C PHE A 785 -16.77 -6.30 7.46
N GLU A 786 -17.18 -5.07 7.67
CA GLU A 786 -16.43 -4.04 8.40
C GLU A 786 -17.38 -3.36 9.39
N LEU A 787 -16.93 -3.26 10.63
CA LEU A 787 -17.55 -2.43 11.67
C LEU A 787 -16.68 -1.19 11.86
N ALA A 788 -17.28 -0.02 11.83
CA ALA A 788 -16.59 1.26 11.95
C ALA A 788 -17.33 2.19 12.89
N GLY A 789 -16.63 3.07 13.56
CA GLY A 789 -17.30 4.09 14.38
C GLY A 789 -16.37 5.13 14.93
N THR A 790 -16.94 6.30 15.13
CA THR A 790 -16.39 7.42 15.91
C THR A 790 -17.47 7.87 16.87
N LEU A 791 -17.22 7.74 18.18
CA LEU A 791 -18.19 7.99 19.23
C LEU A 791 -17.59 8.91 20.29
N PRO A 792 -17.75 10.23 20.17
CA PRO A 792 -17.55 11.13 21.30
C PRO A 792 -18.62 10.86 22.37
N PHE A 793 -18.20 10.73 23.63
CA PHE A 793 -19.13 10.30 24.69
C PHE A 793 -20.09 11.39 25.16
N ASP A 794 -19.87 12.65 24.77
CA ASP A 794 -20.82 13.74 24.96
C ASP A 794 -22.13 13.56 24.18
N VAL A 795 -22.19 12.63 23.22
CA VAL A 795 -23.43 12.17 22.60
C VAL A 795 -24.36 11.49 23.59
N PHE A 796 -23.80 10.83 24.62
CA PHE A 796 -24.59 10.12 25.66
C PHE A 796 -24.87 11.00 26.89
N THR A 797 -23.85 11.75 27.30
CA THR A 797 -23.98 12.68 28.44
C THR A 797 -22.91 13.78 28.42
N PRO A 798 -23.28 15.06 28.66
CA PRO A 798 -22.31 16.17 28.72
C PRO A 798 -21.18 15.96 29.75
N ALA A 799 -21.43 15.18 30.79
CA ALA A 799 -20.43 14.88 31.85
C ALA A 799 -19.20 14.10 31.31
N LEU A 800 -19.32 13.41 30.20
CA LEU A 800 -18.23 12.72 29.50
C LEU A 800 -17.67 13.55 28.35
N GLY A 801 -17.89 14.86 28.37
CA GLY A 801 -17.33 15.78 27.38
C GLY A 801 -15.82 15.67 27.29
N GLY A 802 -15.32 15.60 26.05
CA GLY A 802 -13.90 15.39 25.75
C GLY A 802 -13.49 13.95 25.53
N PHE A 803 -14.12 12.98 26.16
CA PHE A 803 -13.83 11.56 25.94
C PHE A 803 -14.48 11.01 24.69
N GLY A 804 -13.84 10.03 24.05
CA GLY A 804 -14.43 9.29 22.95
C GLY A 804 -13.59 8.10 22.50
N LEU A 805 -14.19 7.33 21.59
CA LEU A 805 -13.58 6.19 20.91
C LEU A 805 -13.71 6.36 19.39
N THR A 806 -12.68 5.98 18.65
CA THR A 806 -12.75 5.83 17.19
C THR A 806 -12.00 4.59 16.77
N GLY A 807 -12.50 3.90 15.75
CA GLY A 807 -11.84 2.72 15.24
C GLY A 807 -12.77 1.82 14.44
N GLY A 808 -12.30 0.60 14.20
CA GLY A 808 -13.06 -0.41 13.51
C GLY A 808 -12.39 -1.77 13.47
N ALA A 809 -13.14 -2.74 12.98
CA ALA A 809 -12.66 -4.09 12.73
C ALA A 809 -13.18 -4.58 11.39
N SER A 810 -12.38 -5.29 10.64
CA SER A 810 -12.77 -5.91 9.38
C SER A 810 -12.46 -7.40 9.36
N TYR A 811 -13.36 -8.15 8.81
CA TYR A 811 -13.18 -9.56 8.47
C TYR A 811 -13.31 -9.74 6.98
N THR A 812 -12.31 -10.32 6.36
CA THR A 812 -12.31 -10.63 4.94
C THR A 812 -11.98 -12.09 4.72
N LYS A 813 -12.59 -12.74 3.73
CA LYS A 813 -12.31 -14.10 3.32
C LYS A 813 -12.21 -14.20 1.82
N THR A 814 -11.12 -14.81 1.35
CA THR A 814 -10.89 -15.13 -0.07
C THR A 814 -11.12 -16.62 -0.31
N LYS A 815 -11.58 -16.96 -1.50
CA LYS A 815 -11.62 -18.32 -2.04
C LYS A 815 -11.16 -18.25 -3.48
N VAL A 816 -9.92 -18.57 -3.70
CA VAL A 816 -9.30 -18.69 -5.02
C VAL A 816 -8.71 -20.08 -5.20
N ARG A 817 -8.30 -20.41 -6.40
CA ARG A 817 -7.63 -21.66 -6.71
C ARG A 817 -6.30 -21.35 -7.41
N ASP A 818 -5.30 -22.15 -7.16
CA ASP A 818 -4.06 -22.10 -7.92
C ASP A 818 -4.28 -22.55 -9.38
N PHE A 819 -3.24 -22.55 -10.19
CA PHE A 819 -3.35 -22.92 -11.59
C PHE A 819 -3.79 -24.39 -11.78
N ASN A 820 -3.41 -25.28 -10.88
CA ASN A 820 -3.78 -26.72 -10.90
C ASN A 820 -5.20 -26.99 -10.36
N GLY A 821 -5.88 -25.98 -9.84
CA GLY A 821 -7.23 -26.10 -9.31
C GLY A 821 -7.31 -26.40 -7.82
N ALA A 822 -6.19 -26.50 -7.11
CA ALA A 822 -6.16 -26.64 -5.66
C ALA A 822 -6.59 -25.35 -4.95
N PRO A 823 -7.22 -25.41 -3.76
CA PRO A 823 -7.50 -24.24 -2.97
C PRO A 823 -6.23 -23.42 -2.70
N SER A 824 -6.31 -22.11 -2.88
CA SER A 824 -5.20 -21.18 -2.68
C SER A 824 -5.69 -19.92 -1.99
N VAL A 825 -4.75 -19.07 -1.58
CA VAL A 825 -5.02 -17.74 -1.01
C VAL A 825 -4.26 -16.67 -1.80
N ILE A 826 -4.76 -15.45 -1.76
CA ILE A 826 -4.05 -14.31 -2.34
C ILE A 826 -2.98 -13.88 -1.33
N PRO A 827 -1.70 -13.78 -1.70
CA PRO A 827 -0.65 -13.32 -0.80
C PRO A 827 -0.90 -11.87 -0.32
N GLY A 828 -0.35 -11.54 0.86
CA GLY A 828 -0.49 -10.21 1.46
C GLY A 828 -1.85 -9.93 2.10
N TYR A 829 -2.74 -10.91 2.17
CA TYR A 829 -4.11 -10.82 2.64
C TYR A 829 -4.26 -11.27 4.09
N SER A 830 -4.68 -10.36 4.97
CA SER A 830 -5.03 -10.65 6.37
C SER A 830 -6.53 -10.85 6.55
N ARG A 831 -6.90 -11.90 7.29
CA ARG A 831 -8.31 -12.22 7.53
C ARG A 831 -8.99 -11.23 8.47
N TRP A 832 -8.31 -10.83 9.54
CA TRP A 832 -8.77 -9.84 10.52
C TRP A 832 -7.83 -8.66 10.56
N VAL A 833 -8.39 -7.47 10.54
CA VAL A 833 -7.71 -6.20 10.81
C VAL A 833 -8.59 -5.40 11.75
N ALA A 834 -8.01 -4.87 12.83
CA ALA A 834 -8.72 -4.04 13.79
C ALA A 834 -7.86 -2.88 14.26
N ASN A 835 -8.49 -1.75 14.54
CA ASN A 835 -7.87 -0.60 15.17
C ASN A 835 -8.85 0.01 16.16
N LEU A 836 -8.32 0.56 17.24
CA LEU A 836 -9.09 1.25 18.26
C LEU A 836 -8.24 2.36 18.87
N THR A 837 -8.80 3.57 18.91
CA THR A 837 -8.20 4.72 19.59
C THR A 837 -9.18 5.26 20.63
N ALA A 838 -8.77 5.28 21.88
CA ALA A 838 -9.43 6.02 22.94
C ALA A 838 -8.79 7.40 23.05
N PHE A 839 -9.59 8.43 23.17
CA PHE A 839 -9.09 9.81 23.24
C PHE A 839 -9.80 10.63 24.31
N TYR A 840 -9.08 11.62 24.81
CA TYR A 840 -9.59 12.71 25.65
C TYR A 840 -9.06 14.03 25.12
N GLU A 841 -9.95 15.01 24.89
CA GLU A 841 -9.59 16.35 24.47
C GLU A 841 -10.52 17.37 25.12
N ASN A 842 -9.95 18.20 25.99
CA ASN A 842 -10.70 19.25 26.68
C ASN A 842 -9.75 20.34 27.18
N HIS A 843 -10.17 21.63 27.03
CA HIS A 843 -9.44 22.82 27.50
C HIS A 843 -7.96 22.86 27.07
N GLY A 844 -7.66 22.43 25.85
CA GLY A 844 -6.31 22.36 25.31
C GLY A 844 -5.53 21.12 25.68
N PHE A 845 -5.89 20.39 26.72
CA PHE A 845 -5.27 19.11 27.03
C PHE A 845 -5.82 18.01 26.13
N ASN A 846 -4.94 17.22 25.57
CA ASN A 846 -5.30 16.04 24.79
C ASN A 846 -4.45 14.82 25.20
N ALA A 847 -5.10 13.66 25.21
CA ALA A 847 -4.47 12.36 25.43
C ALA A 847 -5.13 11.33 24.54
N ARG A 848 -4.35 10.40 24.00
CA ARG A 848 -4.88 9.27 23.24
C ARG A 848 -4.01 8.03 23.36
N GLY A 849 -4.68 6.88 23.35
CA GLY A 849 -4.05 5.57 23.24
C GLY A 849 -4.65 4.80 22.07
N SER A 850 -3.82 4.18 21.27
CA SER A 850 -4.22 3.46 20.06
C SER A 850 -3.70 2.03 20.09
N MET A 851 -4.54 1.10 19.64
CA MET A 851 -4.19 -0.28 19.37
C MET A 851 -4.42 -0.56 17.88
N ARG A 852 -3.49 -1.22 17.22
CA ARG A 852 -3.63 -1.74 15.87
C ARG A 852 -3.33 -3.23 15.86
N TYR A 853 -4.24 -4.02 15.32
CA TYR A 853 -4.15 -5.47 15.22
C TYR A 853 -4.26 -5.91 13.77
N ARG A 854 -3.43 -6.85 13.36
CA ARG A 854 -3.49 -7.56 12.09
C ARG A 854 -3.29 -9.05 12.33
N SER A 855 -4.20 -9.89 11.82
CA SER A 855 -4.03 -11.34 11.90
C SER A 855 -2.94 -11.84 10.96
N SER A 856 -2.45 -13.03 11.20
CA SER A 856 -1.51 -13.71 10.33
C SER A 856 -2.01 -13.78 8.88
N PHE A 857 -1.05 -13.76 7.94
CA PHE A 857 -1.32 -13.82 6.51
C PHE A 857 -0.17 -14.45 5.75
N LEU A 858 -0.47 -15.04 4.58
CA LEU A 858 0.55 -15.55 3.68
C LEU A 858 1.27 -14.38 3.01
N GLY A 859 2.57 -14.26 3.25
CA GLY A 859 3.46 -13.33 2.56
C GLY A 859 3.97 -13.94 1.24
N ASP A 860 4.37 -13.08 0.32
CA ASP A 860 5.04 -13.45 -0.92
C ASP A 860 6.49 -12.98 -0.82
N PHE A 861 7.34 -13.86 -0.31
CA PHE A 861 8.77 -13.62 -0.16
C PHE A 861 9.51 -14.28 -1.32
N ARG A 862 10.74 -13.85 -1.55
CA ARG A 862 11.63 -14.50 -2.50
C ARG A 862 12.78 -15.14 -1.75
N ALA A 863 13.06 -16.40 -2.06
CA ALA A 863 14.27 -17.08 -1.62
C ALA A 863 15.52 -16.46 -2.29
N PHE A 864 16.68 -16.80 -1.82
CA PHE A 864 17.97 -16.32 -2.36
C PHE A 864 18.12 -16.59 -3.87
N ASP A 865 17.62 -17.73 -4.34
CA ASP A 865 17.59 -18.13 -5.76
C ASP A 865 16.53 -17.38 -6.59
N GLY A 866 15.81 -16.43 -5.98
CA GLY A 866 14.72 -15.65 -6.59
C GLY A 866 13.40 -16.42 -6.74
N GLN A 867 13.32 -17.67 -6.29
CA GLN A 867 12.08 -18.44 -6.33
C GLN A 867 11.08 -17.92 -5.28
N PRO A 868 9.78 -17.96 -5.56
CA PRO A 868 8.76 -17.60 -4.59
C PRO A 868 8.84 -18.51 -3.35
N GLN A 869 9.09 -17.93 -2.19
CA GLN A 869 9.05 -18.62 -0.90
C GLN A 869 7.80 -18.18 -0.14
N ARG A 870 6.91 -19.12 0.14
CA ARG A 870 5.70 -18.84 0.91
C ARG A 870 6.00 -18.92 2.39
N GLN A 871 5.82 -17.79 3.08
CA GLN A 871 5.94 -17.69 4.53
C GLN A 871 4.68 -17.09 5.10
N THR A 872 4.23 -17.60 6.23
CA THR A 872 3.13 -16.97 6.97
C THR A 872 3.71 -15.92 7.91
N VAL A 873 3.37 -14.66 7.66
CA VAL A 873 3.59 -13.56 8.59
C VAL A 873 2.66 -13.73 9.78
N LEU A 874 3.21 -13.72 10.99
CA LEU A 874 2.42 -13.87 12.21
C LEU A 874 1.56 -12.64 12.49
N ALA A 875 0.57 -12.81 13.36
CA ALA A 875 -0.26 -11.71 13.82
C ALA A 875 0.59 -10.71 14.60
N GLU A 876 0.28 -9.41 14.45
CA GLU A 876 0.92 -8.33 15.20
C GLU A 876 -0.12 -7.47 15.93
N THR A 877 0.26 -6.92 17.09
CA THR A 877 -0.53 -5.97 17.87
C THR A 877 0.35 -4.84 18.35
N VAL A 878 0.17 -3.66 17.79
CA VAL A 878 0.99 -2.48 18.10
C VAL A 878 0.19 -1.50 18.95
N PHE A 879 0.79 -1.03 20.04
CA PHE A 879 0.22 -0.01 20.93
C PHE A 879 1.03 1.28 20.84
N ASP A 880 0.30 2.39 20.67
CA ASP A 880 0.85 3.74 20.66
C ASP A 880 0.10 4.61 21.67
N ALA A 881 0.77 5.61 22.23
CA ALA A 881 0.13 6.61 23.12
C ALA A 881 0.67 8.00 22.83
N GLN A 882 -0.16 9.01 23.07
CA GLN A 882 0.21 10.42 22.95
C GLN A 882 -0.47 11.24 24.06
N ILE A 883 0.27 12.24 24.57
CA ILE A 883 -0.26 13.31 25.41
C ILE A 883 0.18 14.65 24.84
N GLY A 884 -0.62 15.68 25.00
CA GLY A 884 -0.30 17.00 24.49
C GLY A 884 -1.12 18.13 25.12
N TYR A 885 -0.69 19.35 24.83
CA TYR A 885 -1.37 20.55 25.23
C TYR A 885 -1.33 21.60 24.12
N ASP A 886 -2.50 22.09 23.74
CA ASP A 886 -2.71 23.20 22.82
C ASP A 886 -2.99 24.47 23.61
N PHE A 887 -2.08 25.45 23.54
CA PHE A 887 -2.22 26.71 24.30
C PHE A 887 -3.36 27.54 23.72
N GLN A 888 -4.38 27.77 24.57
CA GLN A 888 -5.62 28.44 24.21
C GLN A 888 -5.40 29.94 23.95
N ASP A 889 -6.36 30.60 23.30
CA ASP A 889 -6.30 32.06 22.92
C ASP A 889 -6.07 33.01 24.10
N THR A 890 -6.41 32.60 25.30
CA THR A 890 -6.17 33.36 26.53
C THR A 890 -4.73 33.32 27.03
N SER A 891 -3.89 32.43 26.45
CA SER A 891 -2.48 32.28 26.82
C SER A 891 -1.59 33.22 26.05
N SER A 892 -0.49 33.67 26.66
CA SER A 892 0.61 34.39 25.96
C SER A 892 1.32 33.48 24.92
N LEU A 893 1.15 32.15 25.02
CA LEU A 893 1.67 31.16 24.11
C LEU A 893 0.60 30.62 23.13
N ARG A 894 -0.48 31.41 22.92
CA ARG A 894 -1.55 31.00 21.98
C ARG A 894 -0.99 30.58 20.64
N GLY A 895 -1.57 29.49 20.10
CA GLY A 895 -1.14 28.91 18.83
C GLY A 895 0.05 27.95 18.95
N LEU A 896 0.70 27.85 20.13
CA LEU A 896 1.69 26.82 20.37
C LEU A 896 1.00 25.52 20.81
N SER A 897 1.44 24.40 20.24
CA SER A 897 1.07 23.06 20.64
C SER A 897 2.31 22.23 21.00
N VAL A 898 2.22 21.46 22.08
CA VAL A 898 3.32 20.59 22.56
C VAL A 898 2.80 19.19 22.77
N TYR A 899 3.47 18.19 22.20
CA TYR A 899 3.06 16.78 22.26
C TYR A 899 4.24 15.88 22.59
N LEU A 900 3.96 14.85 23.36
CA LEU A 900 4.83 13.70 23.58
C LEU A 900 4.11 12.44 23.10
N GLN A 901 4.81 11.61 22.33
CA GLN A 901 4.26 10.38 21.76
C GLN A 901 5.22 9.21 21.96
N GLY A 902 4.69 8.05 22.29
CA GLY A 902 5.39 6.77 22.27
C GLY A 902 4.75 5.84 21.27
N GLN A 903 5.54 5.22 20.42
CA GLN A 903 5.11 4.26 19.42
C GLN A 903 5.70 2.88 19.69
N ASN A 904 4.97 1.83 19.31
CA ASN A 904 5.32 0.44 19.57
C ASN A 904 5.69 0.18 21.04
N LEU A 905 4.88 0.69 21.96
CA LEU A 905 5.17 0.66 23.40
C LEU A 905 5.38 -0.75 23.98
N THR A 906 4.78 -1.76 23.35
CA THR A 906 4.94 -3.18 23.72
C THR A 906 6.17 -3.82 23.08
N ASN A 907 6.93 -3.09 22.24
CA ASN A 907 8.06 -3.61 21.48
C ASN A 907 7.69 -4.84 20.66
N GLU A 908 6.57 -4.73 19.93
CA GLU A 908 6.07 -5.78 19.05
C GLU A 908 7.08 -6.05 17.94
N ARG A 909 7.21 -7.32 17.56
CA ARG A 909 8.11 -7.78 16.50
C ARG A 909 7.35 -8.21 15.26
N LEU A 910 7.99 -8.12 14.10
CA LEU A 910 7.56 -8.80 12.88
C LEU A 910 8.18 -10.20 12.85
N ALA A 911 7.37 -11.24 12.72
CA ALA A 911 7.87 -12.61 12.62
C ALA A 911 7.14 -13.38 11.52
N THR A 912 7.88 -14.30 10.87
CA THR A 912 7.32 -15.23 9.89
C THR A 912 7.61 -16.66 10.29
N VAL A 913 6.76 -17.56 9.82
CA VAL A 913 6.95 -19.02 9.94
C VAL A 913 6.92 -19.63 8.56
N GLN A 914 7.67 -20.71 8.38
CA GLN A 914 7.63 -21.47 7.15
C GLN A 914 6.31 -22.26 7.10
N ASP A 915 5.60 -22.14 5.97
CA ASP A 915 4.39 -22.93 5.73
C ASP A 915 4.81 -24.30 5.16
N ASN A 916 5.02 -25.26 6.05
CA ASN A 916 5.39 -26.61 5.65
C ASN A 916 4.15 -27.51 5.64
N ALA A 917 3.61 -27.75 4.44
CA ALA A 917 2.39 -28.53 4.24
C ALA A 917 2.49 -30.01 4.67
N SER A 918 3.69 -30.51 4.99
CA SER A 918 3.93 -31.91 5.33
C SER A 918 4.03 -32.22 6.82
N THR A 919 4.07 -31.19 7.67
CA THR A 919 4.14 -31.35 9.14
C THR A 919 3.22 -30.34 9.83
N ASP A 920 2.68 -30.72 11.00
CA ASP A 920 1.95 -29.77 11.89
C ASP A 920 2.86 -28.69 12.50
N GLN A 921 4.09 -28.54 11.99
CA GLN A 921 5.14 -27.68 12.48
C GLN A 921 5.22 -26.41 11.66
N THR A 922 5.26 -25.28 12.33
CA THR A 922 5.47 -23.95 11.74
C THR A 922 6.71 -23.31 12.37
N PRO A 923 7.94 -23.75 12.02
CA PRO A 923 9.15 -23.16 12.60
C PRO A 923 9.30 -21.71 12.17
N TYR A 924 9.84 -20.87 13.04
CA TYR A 924 10.13 -19.48 12.72
C TYR A 924 11.11 -19.39 11.55
N GLN A 925 10.75 -18.61 10.54
CA GLN A 925 11.59 -18.33 9.39
C GLN A 925 12.34 -17.01 9.56
N MET A 926 11.69 -16.02 10.18
CA MET A 926 12.24 -14.69 10.40
C MET A 926 11.72 -14.10 11.71
N SER A 927 12.55 -13.32 12.39
CA SER A 927 12.14 -12.53 13.55
C SER A 927 12.87 -11.19 13.53
N GLN A 928 12.14 -10.10 13.31
CA GLN A 928 12.64 -8.74 13.22
C GLN A 928 12.08 -7.89 14.37
N LYS A 929 12.96 -7.19 15.12
CA LYS A 929 12.58 -6.22 16.15
C LYS A 929 13.04 -4.83 15.71
N TYR A 930 12.15 -3.84 15.84
CA TYR A 930 12.40 -2.45 15.43
C TYR A 930 12.28 -1.44 16.58
N GLY A 931 12.23 -1.92 17.83
CA GLY A 931 12.27 -1.11 19.04
C GLY A 931 11.06 -0.20 19.25
N ARG A 932 11.18 0.64 20.27
CA ARG A 932 10.22 1.70 20.62
C ARG A 932 10.72 3.03 20.08
N ARG A 933 9.77 3.90 19.72
CA ARG A 933 10.06 5.25 19.25
C ARG A 933 9.37 6.27 20.13
N PHE A 934 10.09 7.29 20.55
CA PHE A 934 9.57 8.41 21.34
C PHE A 934 9.75 9.71 20.52
N VAL A 935 8.70 10.52 20.50
CA VAL A 935 8.66 11.75 19.71
C VAL A 935 8.21 12.90 20.59
N ALA A 936 8.95 14.00 20.56
CA ALA A 936 8.52 15.30 21.10
C ALA A 936 8.26 16.26 19.93
N ARG A 937 7.11 16.93 19.93
CA ARG A 937 6.65 17.81 18.86
C ARG A 937 6.26 19.17 19.39
N PHE A 938 6.59 20.22 18.63
CA PHE A 938 6.23 21.62 18.83
C PHE A 938 5.67 22.16 17.51
N THR A 939 4.53 22.80 17.55
CA THR A 939 3.89 23.36 16.34
C THR A 939 3.32 24.73 16.66
#